data_ee84b67099fde70455546d8a84610bf0
#
_entry.id   ee84b67099fde70455546d8a84610bf0
#
_cell.length_a   1.000
_cell.length_b   1.000
_cell.length_c   1.000
_cell.angle_alpha   90.00
_cell.angle_beta   90.00
_cell.angle_gamma   90.00
#
_symmetry.space_group_name_H-M   'P 1'
#
loop_
_entity.id
_entity.type
_entity.pdbx_description
1 polymer ?
#
loop_
_entity_poly.entity_id
_entity_poly.type
_entity_poly.pdbx_seq_one_letter_code
_entity_poly.pdbx_strand_id
1 'polypeptide(L)'
;MKAVVMAGGEGSRLRPLTSRRPKPLAPVANKPVMEHIVDLLRRHGITEIVATLHYLADEIESYFGSGSDFGVSMHYVVEDTPLGTAGAVKLADHILENQPFLIISGDALTDLDLTALVADHARTGAAATITLQRVTNPLEFGVVITDDSGRITRFLEKPSWGEIFSDTINTGIYVLDPEILSYMERGKAYDFSRDIFPRLLYEGKLVSGYITNDYWTDIGNLQQYQQANYDVLGGKVRVDVPGTQVHHQVWMGEGCRIDPEAQLIGPVILGRNVVVEAGAVVGPETVLGNATIVAKNARVGHTIAWSDCYFGESSQVEGATVADRNIVKQHVTVGNGTVIGSGCTLGAGAIVRPNLKLWPDKSVASGAIVSMSLIYGIKWPGSLFGAVGVSGLANVELTPEFAMKLGHALGSSLKPGQDVMTSRDAHPAARVMNRCVISGLLSVGINVQDLRAIPLPLARYATRMGADGGVHTRVDPSDPNAVLIELLDSSGINLDKATERKIENLFFREDFRRTGMDEVGLLSFPARTLELYTGELLGALKPTALPKANFKVVVDYGYGNASLVMPRVLSNLGVDIIALDAYYDETKARTFRSDRERYLEQLRTVTLTLGADLGVLVDHDGESFALVDDLGRVIAGNRLLALVSLMVCRAVPGARIAIPITTPTAIGRLIESVGGHVTRTKSDRRSMMALAAKERDIAYGSGFKQEPIFPEFQPAFDALYAMVKVMEMLAQEGRKLHELNDSLPHWFFRHRALPCPWERKGEVMRTIANDYAGSEVEMFDGIRVNANGGWFLVLPDASDPAVNVYAEGNSNEDADRLLGDVIHRIEALVEG
;
A
#
# COMPACT_ATOMS: atom_id res chain seq x y z
N MET A 1 -7.94 -36.86 12.78
CA MET A 1 -7.67 -35.77 11.86
C MET A 1 -6.24 -35.30 12.10
N LYS A 2 -5.47 -35.05 11.03
CA LYS A 2 -4.11 -34.48 11.11
C LYS A 2 -4.14 -32.98 10.93
N ALA A 3 -3.15 -32.27 11.45
CA ALA A 3 -2.97 -30.83 11.21
C ALA A 3 -1.68 -30.57 10.45
N VAL A 4 -1.72 -29.58 9.54
CA VAL A 4 -0.54 -29.04 8.89
C VAL A 4 -0.28 -27.63 9.46
N VAL A 5 0.88 -27.45 10.07
CA VAL A 5 1.34 -26.13 10.58
C VAL A 5 2.29 -25.53 9.55
N MET A 6 1.87 -24.45 8.91
CA MET A 6 2.68 -23.74 7.91
C MET A 6 3.67 -22.82 8.62
N ALA A 7 4.95 -23.17 8.64
CA ALA A 7 6.00 -22.49 9.38
C ALA A 7 7.24 -22.14 8.55
N GLY A 8 7.11 -22.08 7.20
CA GLY A 8 8.23 -21.82 6.29
C GLY A 8 8.60 -20.34 6.08
N GLY A 9 7.85 -19.40 6.64
CA GLY A 9 8.04 -17.97 6.41
C GLY A 9 9.30 -17.36 7.04
N GLU A 10 10.02 -16.48 6.33
CA GLU A 10 11.24 -15.80 6.84
C GLU A 10 11.00 -14.79 7.99
N GLY A 11 9.77 -14.33 8.20
CA GLY A 11 9.45 -13.33 9.22
C GLY A 11 10.19 -11.99 9.10
N SER A 12 10.53 -11.57 7.90
CA SER A 12 11.39 -10.41 7.61
C SER A 12 10.89 -9.09 8.21
N ARG A 13 9.57 -8.93 8.35
CA ARG A 13 8.94 -7.73 8.96
C ARG A 13 9.16 -7.63 10.48
N LEU A 14 9.54 -8.73 11.13
CA LEU A 14 9.89 -8.77 12.57
C LEU A 14 11.38 -8.51 12.84
N ARG A 15 12.22 -8.36 11.81
CA ARG A 15 13.64 -8.01 12.03
C ARG A 15 13.74 -6.69 12.80
N PRO A 16 14.68 -6.61 13.77
CA PRO A 16 15.85 -7.48 13.99
C PRO A 16 15.61 -8.75 14.82
N LEU A 17 14.42 -8.99 15.37
CA LEU A 17 14.15 -10.15 16.24
C LEU A 17 14.34 -11.49 15.54
N THR A 18 13.89 -11.59 14.28
CA THR A 18 13.93 -12.82 13.47
C THR A 18 15.19 -12.97 12.64
N SER A 19 16.22 -12.17 12.89
CA SER A 19 17.50 -12.28 12.15
C SER A 19 18.23 -13.59 12.41
N ARG A 20 18.02 -14.20 13.59
CA ARG A 20 18.67 -15.44 14.05
C ARG A 20 17.70 -16.45 14.68
N ARG A 21 16.41 -16.20 14.57
CA ARG A 21 15.36 -17.06 15.10
C ARG A 21 14.20 -17.08 14.12
N PRO A 22 13.68 -18.25 13.72
CA PRO A 22 12.52 -18.31 12.86
C PRO A 22 11.30 -17.70 13.55
N LYS A 23 10.43 -17.03 12.80
CA LYS A 23 9.24 -16.36 13.32
C LYS A 23 8.37 -17.26 14.22
N PRO A 24 8.12 -18.54 13.88
CA PRO A 24 7.36 -19.45 14.73
C PRO A 24 7.94 -19.68 16.13
N LEU A 25 9.24 -19.47 16.31
CA LEU A 25 9.91 -19.57 17.60
C LEU A 25 10.05 -18.23 18.34
N ALA A 26 9.52 -17.13 17.82
CA ALA A 26 9.47 -15.86 18.55
C ALA A 26 8.58 -16.04 19.81
N PRO A 27 9.07 -15.70 21.03
CA PRO A 27 8.31 -15.94 22.23
C PRO A 27 7.21 -14.91 22.45
N VAL A 28 5.99 -15.38 22.71
CA VAL A 28 4.89 -14.59 23.25
C VAL A 28 4.61 -15.10 24.65
N ALA A 29 4.63 -14.21 25.64
CA ALA A 29 4.52 -14.59 27.05
C ALA A 29 5.51 -15.70 27.46
N ASN A 30 6.76 -15.59 27.03
CA ASN A 30 7.86 -16.56 27.27
C ASN A 30 7.67 -17.95 26.63
N LYS A 31 6.75 -18.14 25.71
CA LYS A 31 6.49 -19.37 24.99
C LYS A 31 6.49 -19.12 23.48
N PRO A 32 7.17 -19.92 22.64
CA PRO A 32 7.12 -19.77 21.18
C PRO A 32 5.70 -19.72 20.63
N VAL A 33 5.48 -18.87 19.63
CA VAL A 33 4.15 -18.75 18.99
C VAL A 33 3.65 -20.12 18.51
N MET A 34 4.50 -20.88 17.85
CA MET A 34 4.11 -22.21 17.34
C MET A 34 3.80 -23.21 18.47
N GLU A 35 4.39 -23.04 19.67
CA GLU A 35 4.04 -23.90 20.81
C GLU A 35 2.63 -23.61 21.33
N HIS A 36 2.18 -22.34 21.31
CA HIS A 36 0.76 -22.04 21.60
C HIS A 36 -0.19 -22.72 20.63
N ILE A 37 0.20 -22.83 19.35
CA ILE A 37 -0.57 -23.54 18.31
C ILE A 37 -0.58 -25.05 18.59
N VAL A 38 0.57 -25.63 18.93
CA VAL A 38 0.68 -27.07 19.28
C VAL A 38 -0.18 -27.39 20.51
N ASP A 39 -0.16 -26.53 21.54
CA ASP A 39 -1.01 -26.65 22.71
C ASP A 39 -2.52 -26.54 22.36
N LEU A 40 -2.87 -25.62 21.45
CA LEU A 40 -4.24 -25.48 20.96
C LEU A 40 -4.70 -26.75 20.24
N LEU A 41 -3.91 -27.26 19.31
CA LEU A 41 -4.20 -28.51 18.58
C LEU A 41 -4.38 -29.69 19.54
N ARG A 42 -3.45 -29.87 20.49
CA ARG A 42 -3.51 -30.91 21.50
C ARG A 42 -4.76 -30.82 22.38
N ARG A 43 -5.16 -29.63 22.82
CA ARG A 43 -6.39 -29.40 23.60
C ARG A 43 -7.65 -29.84 22.86
N HIS A 44 -7.67 -29.72 21.53
CA HIS A 44 -8.77 -30.17 20.66
C HIS A 44 -8.59 -31.60 20.12
N GLY A 45 -7.64 -32.40 20.70
CA GLY A 45 -7.43 -33.79 20.36
C GLY A 45 -6.76 -34.03 19.01
N ILE A 46 -6.16 -33.02 18.41
CA ILE A 46 -5.38 -33.10 17.17
C ILE A 46 -3.91 -33.27 17.55
N THR A 47 -3.43 -34.50 17.56
CA THR A 47 -2.09 -34.86 18.06
C THR A 47 -1.10 -35.25 16.97
N GLU A 48 -1.55 -35.50 15.74
CA GLU A 48 -0.70 -35.75 14.58
C GLU A 48 -0.48 -34.46 13.80
N ILE A 49 0.73 -33.90 13.85
CA ILE A 49 1.06 -32.58 13.30
C ILE A 49 2.15 -32.74 12.24
N VAL A 50 1.93 -32.11 11.08
CA VAL A 50 2.94 -31.97 10.01
C VAL A 50 3.35 -30.51 9.93
N ALA A 51 4.62 -30.20 10.19
CA ALA A 51 5.15 -28.85 10.03
C ALA A 51 5.82 -28.71 8.66
N THR A 52 5.38 -27.74 7.86
CA THR A 52 6.06 -27.37 6.62
C THR A 52 7.06 -26.23 6.90
N LEU A 53 8.33 -26.46 6.59
CA LEU A 53 9.45 -25.61 6.99
C LEU A 53 10.27 -25.16 5.77
N HIS A 54 10.90 -24.00 5.90
CA HIS A 54 11.89 -23.51 4.92
C HIS A 54 13.00 -22.72 5.63
N TYR A 55 12.69 -21.57 6.20
CA TYR A 55 13.68 -20.68 6.81
C TYR A 55 14.04 -21.18 8.22
N LEU A 56 15.35 -21.40 8.48
CA LEU A 56 15.89 -21.91 9.74
C LEU A 56 15.14 -23.16 10.25
N ALA A 57 14.89 -24.12 9.35
CA ALA A 57 14.14 -25.34 9.65
C ALA A 57 14.72 -26.11 10.83
N ASP A 58 16.06 -26.25 10.88
CA ASP A 58 16.79 -26.99 11.93
C ASP A 58 16.48 -26.47 13.34
N GLU A 59 16.23 -25.17 13.52
CA GLU A 59 15.89 -24.57 14.80
C GLU A 59 14.51 -25.03 15.29
N ILE A 60 13.54 -25.15 14.38
CA ILE A 60 12.18 -25.62 14.69
C ILE A 60 12.22 -27.11 14.99
N GLU A 61 12.89 -27.89 14.15
CA GLU A 61 13.06 -29.33 14.36
C GLU A 61 13.77 -29.65 15.69
N SER A 62 14.83 -28.91 16.01
CA SER A 62 15.55 -29.05 17.29
C SER A 62 14.69 -28.70 18.49
N TYR A 63 13.79 -27.71 18.36
CA TYR A 63 12.92 -27.27 19.45
C TYR A 63 11.82 -28.29 19.76
N PHE A 64 11.10 -28.77 18.74
CA PHE A 64 9.96 -29.67 18.94
C PHE A 64 10.32 -31.15 18.93
N GLY A 65 11.45 -31.54 18.33
CA GLY A 65 11.90 -32.93 18.22
C GLY A 65 10.81 -33.83 17.60
N SER A 66 10.52 -34.95 18.22
CA SER A 66 9.43 -35.84 17.83
C SER A 66 8.04 -35.34 18.25
N GLY A 67 7.96 -34.28 19.03
CA GLY A 67 6.72 -33.75 19.62
C GLY A 67 6.31 -34.46 20.94
N SER A 68 7.00 -35.51 21.36
CA SER A 68 6.63 -36.29 22.55
C SER A 68 6.56 -35.44 23.83
N ASP A 69 7.47 -34.49 23.99
CA ASP A 69 7.53 -33.60 25.18
C ASP A 69 6.34 -32.62 25.22
N PHE A 70 5.70 -32.41 24.08
CA PHE A 70 4.51 -31.57 23.93
C PHE A 70 3.21 -32.40 23.87
N GLY A 71 3.28 -33.74 23.97
CA GLY A 71 2.13 -34.64 23.93
C GLY A 71 1.51 -34.76 22.52
N VAL A 72 2.31 -34.58 21.49
CA VAL A 72 1.92 -34.73 20.08
C VAL A 72 2.96 -35.58 19.30
N SER A 73 2.64 -35.92 18.05
CA SER A 73 3.59 -36.52 17.11
C SER A 73 3.87 -35.53 16.00
N MET A 74 5.13 -35.11 15.85
CA MET A 74 5.57 -34.13 14.86
C MET A 74 6.24 -34.79 13.67
N HIS A 75 5.79 -34.40 12.48
CA HIS A 75 6.42 -34.73 11.20
C HIS A 75 6.88 -33.47 10.51
N TYR A 76 8.01 -33.48 9.85
CA TYR A 76 8.58 -32.31 9.20
C TYR A 76 8.70 -32.51 7.71
N VAL A 77 8.34 -31.48 6.96
CA VAL A 77 8.51 -31.41 5.52
C VAL A 77 9.25 -30.12 5.19
N VAL A 78 10.50 -30.24 4.74
CA VAL A 78 11.35 -29.08 4.43
C VAL A 78 11.29 -28.79 2.94
N GLU A 79 11.10 -27.52 2.61
CA GLU A 79 11.10 -27.01 1.24
C GLU A 79 12.54 -26.56 0.86
N ASP A 80 13.08 -27.06 -0.25
CA ASP A 80 14.35 -26.58 -0.79
C ASP A 80 14.25 -25.17 -1.37
N THR A 81 13.10 -24.85 -1.94
CA THR A 81 12.75 -23.52 -2.47
C THR A 81 11.31 -23.19 -2.05
N PRO A 82 10.99 -21.90 -1.81
CA PRO A 82 9.64 -21.51 -1.39
C PRO A 82 8.58 -21.93 -2.41
N LEU A 83 7.68 -22.82 -2.03
CA LEU A 83 6.60 -23.35 -2.86
C LEU A 83 5.24 -22.66 -2.60
N GLY A 84 5.23 -21.61 -1.77
CA GLY A 84 4.00 -20.96 -1.36
C GLY A 84 3.18 -21.79 -0.38
N THR A 85 2.07 -21.25 0.09
CA THR A 85 1.28 -21.87 1.17
C THR A 85 0.71 -23.25 0.77
N ALA A 86 0.15 -23.37 -0.42
CA ALA A 86 -0.48 -24.59 -0.88
C ALA A 86 0.53 -25.61 -1.43
N GLY A 87 1.60 -25.14 -2.10
CA GLY A 87 2.65 -26.01 -2.60
C GLY A 87 3.42 -26.72 -1.47
N ALA A 88 3.66 -26.03 -0.35
CA ALA A 88 4.23 -26.61 0.86
C ALA A 88 3.37 -27.75 1.43
N VAL A 89 2.06 -27.52 1.53
CA VAL A 89 1.11 -28.55 1.98
C VAL A 89 1.07 -29.75 1.02
N LYS A 90 1.20 -29.51 -0.29
CA LYS A 90 1.26 -30.60 -1.28
C LYS A 90 2.47 -31.53 -1.09
N LEU A 91 3.59 -31.03 -0.58
CA LEU A 91 4.71 -31.90 -0.24
C LEU A 91 4.39 -32.91 0.85
N ALA A 92 3.47 -32.55 1.78
CA ALA A 92 3.02 -33.39 2.89
C ALA A 92 1.93 -34.43 2.50
N ASP A 93 1.48 -34.45 1.26
CA ASP A 93 0.40 -35.28 0.71
C ASP A 93 0.49 -36.76 1.19
N HIS A 94 1.68 -37.35 1.11
CA HIS A 94 1.94 -38.73 1.49
C HIS A 94 1.76 -39.03 3.00
N ILE A 95 1.69 -37.99 3.86
CA ILE A 95 1.49 -38.13 5.30
C ILE A 95 0.01 -37.95 5.67
N LEU A 96 -0.76 -37.21 4.83
CA LEU A 96 -2.15 -36.83 5.14
C LEU A 96 -3.20 -37.91 4.94
N GLU A 97 -2.85 -39.08 4.36
CA GLU A 97 -3.63 -40.35 4.33
C GLU A 97 -5.04 -40.23 3.73
N ASN A 98 -5.25 -39.31 2.80
CA ASN A 98 -6.53 -39.13 2.09
C ASN A 98 -7.74 -38.89 3.03
N GLN A 99 -7.53 -38.19 4.15
CA GLN A 99 -8.57 -37.76 5.10
C GLN A 99 -8.64 -36.24 5.20
N PRO A 100 -9.80 -35.69 5.59
CA PRO A 100 -9.88 -34.27 5.88
C PRO A 100 -8.82 -33.86 6.91
N PHE A 101 -8.17 -32.72 6.68
CA PHE A 101 -7.07 -32.23 7.51
C PHE A 101 -7.22 -30.74 7.80
N LEU A 102 -6.66 -30.33 8.94
CA LEU A 102 -6.63 -28.93 9.35
C LEU A 102 -5.34 -28.28 8.89
N ILE A 103 -5.40 -27.05 8.43
CA ILE A 103 -4.25 -26.19 8.17
C ILE A 103 -4.29 -25.02 9.15
N ILE A 104 -3.14 -24.65 9.71
CA ILE A 104 -2.99 -23.48 10.56
C ILE A 104 -1.63 -22.83 10.31
N SER A 105 -1.61 -21.51 10.30
CA SER A 105 -0.36 -20.74 10.17
C SER A 105 0.46 -20.81 11.45
N GLY A 106 1.75 -21.13 11.36
CA GLY A 106 2.66 -21.33 12.52
C GLY A 106 3.07 -20.05 13.22
N ASP A 107 2.56 -18.91 12.80
CA ASP A 107 2.89 -17.57 13.27
C ASP A 107 1.66 -16.77 13.75
N ALA A 108 0.51 -17.39 13.86
CA ALA A 108 -0.70 -16.78 14.42
C ALA A 108 -0.89 -17.16 15.90
N LEU A 109 -1.38 -16.19 16.68
CA LEU A 109 -1.82 -16.46 18.05
C LEU A 109 -3.35 -16.48 18.08
N THR A 110 -3.93 -17.59 18.58
CA THR A 110 -5.39 -17.77 18.58
C THR A 110 -5.83 -18.70 19.69
N ASP A 111 -7.07 -18.54 20.16
CA ASP A 111 -7.78 -19.47 21.05
C ASP A 111 -9.05 -20.07 20.42
N LEU A 112 -9.07 -20.13 19.08
CA LEU A 112 -10.18 -20.60 18.26
C LEU A 112 -10.67 -22.00 18.71
N ASP A 113 -11.99 -22.18 18.76
CA ASP A 113 -12.61 -23.50 18.95
C ASP A 113 -12.48 -24.36 17.69
N LEU A 114 -11.37 -25.12 17.60
CA LEU A 114 -11.11 -26.02 16.47
C LEU A 114 -12.12 -27.15 16.39
N THR A 115 -12.71 -27.58 17.51
CA THR A 115 -13.75 -28.62 17.52
C THR A 115 -15.01 -28.14 16.81
N ALA A 116 -15.43 -26.91 17.09
CA ALA A 116 -16.58 -26.28 16.42
C ALA A 116 -16.31 -26.07 14.91
N LEU A 117 -15.11 -25.64 14.54
CA LEU A 117 -14.70 -25.49 13.15
C LEU A 117 -14.78 -26.81 12.36
N VAL A 118 -14.23 -27.90 12.94
CA VAL A 118 -14.27 -29.24 12.33
C VAL A 118 -15.70 -29.77 12.20
N ALA A 119 -16.53 -29.55 13.22
CA ALA A 119 -17.93 -29.91 13.19
C ALA A 119 -18.72 -29.15 12.11
N ASP A 120 -18.42 -27.87 11.93
CA ASP A 120 -19.04 -27.04 10.89
C ASP A 120 -18.65 -27.54 9.48
N HIS A 121 -17.38 -27.86 9.28
CA HIS A 121 -16.91 -28.44 8.01
C HIS A 121 -17.65 -29.73 7.67
N ALA A 122 -17.75 -30.67 8.64
CA ALA A 122 -18.49 -31.91 8.47
C ALA A 122 -19.98 -31.67 8.20
N ARG A 123 -20.59 -30.67 8.84
CA ARG A 123 -22.00 -30.29 8.64
C ARG A 123 -22.29 -29.72 7.27
N THR A 124 -21.39 -28.87 6.75
CA THR A 124 -21.58 -28.18 5.45
C THR A 124 -21.24 -29.09 4.27
N GLY A 125 -20.37 -30.10 4.47
CA GLY A 125 -19.83 -30.92 3.40
C GLY A 125 -19.07 -30.13 2.34
N ALA A 126 -18.45 -29.02 2.74
CA ALA A 126 -17.68 -28.17 1.87
C ALA A 126 -16.33 -28.81 1.53
N ALA A 127 -15.84 -28.60 0.30
CA ALA A 127 -14.49 -29.04 -0.07
C ALA A 127 -13.42 -28.29 0.77
N ALA A 128 -13.69 -27.03 1.13
CA ALA A 128 -12.87 -26.24 2.03
C ALA A 128 -13.75 -25.41 2.97
N THR A 129 -13.39 -25.38 4.26
CA THR A 129 -13.92 -24.43 5.23
C THR A 129 -12.81 -23.49 5.67
N ILE A 130 -13.00 -22.20 5.43
CA ILE A 130 -12.02 -21.13 5.74
C ILE A 130 -12.49 -20.40 6.99
N THR A 131 -11.65 -20.33 8.01
CA THR A 131 -11.95 -19.52 9.18
C THR A 131 -11.78 -18.04 8.84
N LEU A 132 -12.82 -17.30 9.12
CA LEU A 132 -12.91 -15.87 8.84
C LEU A 132 -12.99 -15.07 10.12
N GLN A 133 -12.34 -13.93 10.16
CA GLN A 133 -12.44 -12.96 11.24
C GLN A 133 -12.74 -11.57 10.71
N ARG A 134 -13.47 -10.79 11.49
CA ARG A 134 -13.68 -9.37 11.21
C ARG A 134 -12.52 -8.55 11.75
N VAL A 135 -11.95 -7.70 10.89
CA VAL A 135 -10.85 -6.82 11.26
C VAL A 135 -11.12 -5.39 10.82
N THR A 136 -10.55 -4.45 11.55
CA THR A 136 -10.69 -3.02 11.28
C THR A 136 -9.92 -2.57 10.04
N ASN A 137 -8.77 -3.21 9.75
CA ASN A 137 -7.98 -2.92 8.54
C ASN A 137 -7.73 -4.20 7.74
N PRO A 138 -8.52 -4.48 6.70
CA PRO A 138 -8.42 -5.73 5.94
C PRO A 138 -7.36 -5.73 4.82
N LEU A 139 -6.71 -4.60 4.51
CA LEU A 139 -5.78 -4.45 3.36
C LEU A 139 -4.58 -5.39 3.36
N GLU A 140 -4.12 -5.79 4.54
CA GLU A 140 -2.94 -6.66 4.67
C GLU A 140 -3.27 -8.15 4.48
N PHE A 141 -4.55 -8.49 4.37
CA PHE A 141 -5.06 -9.86 4.38
C PHE A 141 -5.83 -10.20 3.10
N GLY A 142 -6.17 -11.46 2.94
CA GLY A 142 -7.15 -11.92 1.96
C GLY A 142 -8.57 -11.59 2.43
N VAL A 143 -9.27 -10.71 1.73
CA VAL A 143 -10.67 -10.35 2.03
C VAL A 143 -11.61 -11.38 1.43
N VAL A 144 -12.60 -11.80 2.20
CA VAL A 144 -13.55 -12.85 1.82
C VAL A 144 -14.98 -12.32 1.91
N ILE A 145 -15.77 -12.61 0.88
CA ILE A 145 -17.20 -12.28 0.84
C ILE A 145 -18.00 -13.57 0.90
N THR A 146 -18.93 -13.66 1.85
CA THR A 146 -19.86 -14.77 2.00
C THR A 146 -21.27 -14.33 1.68
N ASP A 147 -22.10 -15.27 1.21
CA ASP A 147 -23.55 -15.09 1.19
C ASP A 147 -24.17 -15.39 2.57
N ASP A 148 -25.50 -15.22 2.68
CA ASP A 148 -26.24 -15.44 3.92
C ASP A 148 -26.19 -16.89 4.45
N SER A 149 -25.83 -17.85 3.60
CA SER A 149 -25.63 -19.25 3.97
C SER A 149 -24.23 -19.53 4.52
N GLY A 150 -23.33 -18.56 4.48
CA GLY A 150 -21.93 -18.69 4.83
C GLY A 150 -21.05 -19.26 3.69
N ARG A 151 -21.62 -19.46 2.49
CA ARG A 151 -20.83 -19.85 1.32
C ARG A 151 -19.97 -18.71 0.84
N ILE A 152 -18.70 -18.96 0.59
CA ILE A 152 -17.80 -17.96 0.02
C ILE A 152 -18.14 -17.75 -1.45
N THR A 153 -18.41 -16.50 -1.81
CA THR A 153 -18.75 -16.09 -3.18
C THR A 153 -17.58 -15.41 -3.87
N ARG A 154 -16.69 -14.78 -3.11
CA ARG A 154 -15.54 -14.07 -3.66
C ARG A 154 -14.37 -14.07 -2.68
N PHE A 155 -13.16 -14.15 -3.23
CA PHE A 155 -11.89 -14.08 -2.52
C PHE A 155 -10.97 -13.05 -3.19
N LEU A 156 -10.42 -12.13 -2.41
CA LEU A 156 -9.57 -11.05 -2.90
C LEU A 156 -8.29 -10.99 -2.05
N GLU A 157 -7.16 -11.35 -2.63
CA GLU A 157 -5.89 -11.35 -1.90
C GLU A 157 -5.28 -9.95 -1.88
N LYS A 158 -5.19 -9.36 -0.69
CA LYS A 158 -4.62 -8.02 -0.43
C LYS A 158 -5.14 -6.95 -1.39
N PRO A 159 -6.45 -6.70 -1.38
CA PRO A 159 -7.09 -5.77 -2.30
C PRO A 159 -6.67 -4.32 -2.06
N SER A 160 -6.97 -3.45 -3.01
CA SER A 160 -6.98 -1.99 -2.79
C SER A 160 -8.26 -1.56 -2.07
N TRP A 161 -8.30 -0.34 -1.52
CA TRP A 161 -9.50 0.15 -0.81
C TRP A 161 -10.77 0.14 -1.68
N GLY A 162 -10.67 0.43 -2.96
CA GLY A 162 -11.80 0.36 -3.90
C GLY A 162 -12.35 -1.06 -4.14
N GLU A 163 -11.61 -2.09 -3.76
CA GLU A 163 -11.98 -3.50 -3.89
C GLU A 163 -12.46 -4.13 -2.59
N ILE A 164 -12.49 -3.36 -1.48
CA ILE A 164 -12.95 -3.86 -0.18
C ILE A 164 -14.46 -3.71 -0.08
N PHE A 165 -15.14 -4.86 -0.09
CA PHE A 165 -16.60 -4.97 0.08
C PHE A 165 -16.98 -5.75 1.34
N SER A 166 -15.99 -6.08 2.19
CA SER A 166 -16.18 -6.84 3.42
C SER A 166 -15.07 -6.51 4.42
N ASP A 167 -15.36 -6.62 5.70
CA ASP A 167 -14.42 -6.54 6.82
C ASP A 167 -13.94 -7.93 7.28
N THR A 168 -14.43 -9.01 6.63
CA THR A 168 -14.03 -10.38 6.93
C THR A 168 -12.78 -10.77 6.15
N ILE A 169 -11.82 -11.32 6.88
CA ILE A 169 -10.53 -11.73 6.33
C ILE A 169 -10.29 -13.23 6.52
N ASN A 170 -9.42 -13.74 5.68
CA ASN A 170 -8.85 -15.07 5.81
C ASN A 170 -7.80 -15.12 6.93
N THR A 171 -8.03 -15.97 7.94
CA THR A 171 -7.14 -16.12 9.10
C THR A 171 -5.94 -17.05 8.87
N GLY A 172 -5.89 -17.77 7.75
CA GLY A 172 -4.88 -18.80 7.53
C GLY A 172 -5.18 -20.12 8.26
N ILE A 173 -6.42 -20.32 8.73
CA ILE A 173 -6.87 -21.56 9.41
C ILE A 173 -7.98 -22.18 8.56
N TYR A 174 -7.77 -23.41 8.10
CA TYR A 174 -8.66 -24.11 7.17
C TYR A 174 -8.93 -25.54 7.60
N VAL A 175 -10.10 -26.08 7.26
CA VAL A 175 -10.33 -27.54 7.17
C VAL A 175 -10.56 -27.87 5.71
N LEU A 176 -9.77 -28.77 5.18
CA LEU A 176 -9.76 -29.11 3.75
C LEU A 176 -10.04 -30.58 3.54
N ASP A 177 -10.84 -30.89 2.54
CA ASP A 177 -10.96 -32.24 2.01
C ASP A 177 -9.71 -32.65 1.21
N PRO A 178 -9.28 -33.90 1.24
CA PRO A 178 -8.07 -34.36 0.55
C PRO A 178 -8.14 -34.20 -0.98
N GLU A 179 -9.33 -34.09 -1.57
CA GLU A 179 -9.48 -33.87 -3.01
C GLU A 179 -8.78 -32.58 -3.48
N ILE A 180 -8.64 -31.59 -2.58
CA ILE A 180 -7.97 -30.31 -2.88
C ILE A 180 -6.51 -30.51 -3.27
N LEU A 181 -5.84 -31.54 -2.71
CA LEU A 181 -4.47 -31.85 -3.07
C LEU A 181 -4.31 -32.25 -4.55
N SER A 182 -5.38 -32.70 -5.21
CA SER A 182 -5.37 -33.04 -6.63
C SER A 182 -5.27 -31.81 -7.56
N TYR A 183 -5.55 -30.62 -7.04
CA TYR A 183 -5.44 -29.36 -7.77
C TYR A 183 -4.00 -28.86 -7.91
N MET A 184 -3.05 -29.50 -7.24
CA MET A 184 -1.66 -29.12 -7.17
C MET A 184 -0.73 -30.21 -7.66
N GLU A 185 0.31 -29.83 -8.38
CA GLU A 185 1.41 -30.70 -8.78
C GLU A 185 2.54 -30.61 -7.74
N ARG A 186 3.12 -31.74 -7.39
CA ARG A 186 4.22 -31.79 -6.41
C ARG A 186 5.44 -31.03 -6.93
N GLY A 187 6.01 -30.18 -6.05
CA GLY A 187 7.23 -29.39 -6.39
C GLY A 187 6.97 -28.12 -7.19
N LYS A 188 5.70 -27.78 -7.45
CA LYS A 188 5.34 -26.48 -8.03
C LYS A 188 4.82 -25.53 -6.95
N ALA A 189 5.08 -24.23 -7.16
CA ALA A 189 4.61 -23.18 -6.27
C ALA A 189 3.12 -22.91 -6.47
N TYR A 190 2.34 -22.96 -5.38
CA TYR A 190 0.93 -22.61 -5.31
C TYR A 190 0.62 -21.86 -4.01
N ASP A 191 -0.31 -20.94 -4.07
CA ASP A 191 -0.86 -20.25 -2.91
C ASP A 191 -2.35 -20.54 -2.76
N PHE A 192 -2.82 -20.82 -1.53
CA PHE A 192 -4.24 -21.12 -1.31
C PHE A 192 -5.13 -19.96 -1.74
N SER A 193 -4.78 -18.75 -1.39
CA SER A 193 -5.59 -17.55 -1.62
C SER A 193 -5.62 -17.10 -3.07
N ARG A 194 -4.51 -17.29 -3.80
CA ARG A 194 -4.35 -16.84 -5.19
C ARG A 194 -4.74 -17.87 -6.21
N ASP A 195 -4.39 -19.14 -5.95
CA ASP A 195 -4.46 -20.18 -6.95
C ASP A 195 -5.58 -21.18 -6.65
N ILE A 196 -5.70 -21.67 -5.41
CA ILE A 196 -6.55 -22.81 -5.09
C ILE A 196 -7.99 -22.37 -4.81
N PHE A 197 -8.22 -21.47 -3.86
CA PHE A 197 -9.59 -21.07 -3.51
C PHE A 197 -10.33 -20.39 -4.67
N PRO A 198 -9.74 -19.48 -5.45
CA PRO A 198 -10.40 -18.94 -6.63
C PRO A 198 -10.76 -20.00 -7.68
N ARG A 199 -9.90 -21.01 -7.86
CA ARG A 199 -10.15 -22.10 -8.79
C ARG A 199 -11.31 -22.98 -8.31
N LEU A 200 -11.39 -23.32 -7.02
CA LEU A 200 -12.52 -24.05 -6.44
C LEU A 200 -13.84 -23.31 -6.64
N LEU A 201 -13.86 -21.99 -6.41
CA LEU A 201 -15.03 -21.15 -6.63
C LEU A 201 -15.44 -21.14 -8.12
N TYR A 202 -14.47 -21.01 -9.03
CA TYR A 202 -14.73 -21.02 -10.48
C TYR A 202 -15.32 -22.36 -10.95
N GLU A 203 -14.85 -23.49 -10.39
CA GLU A 203 -15.37 -24.83 -10.69
C GLU A 203 -16.68 -25.14 -9.96
N GLY A 204 -17.24 -24.18 -9.20
CA GLY A 204 -18.52 -24.32 -8.49
C GLY A 204 -18.48 -25.21 -7.26
N LYS A 205 -17.28 -25.56 -6.76
CA LYS A 205 -17.12 -26.31 -5.51
C LYS A 205 -17.64 -25.49 -4.33
N LEU A 206 -18.18 -26.15 -3.33
CA LEU A 206 -18.62 -25.51 -2.11
C LEU A 206 -17.38 -25.15 -1.26
N VAL A 207 -17.14 -23.85 -1.08
CA VAL A 207 -16.18 -23.29 -0.13
C VAL A 207 -16.97 -22.54 0.92
N SER A 208 -16.86 -22.96 2.19
CA SER A 208 -17.59 -22.39 3.32
C SER A 208 -16.72 -21.43 4.12
N GLY A 209 -17.30 -20.34 4.60
CA GLY A 209 -16.69 -19.40 5.54
C GLY A 209 -17.19 -19.63 6.95
N TYR A 210 -16.31 -19.96 7.88
CA TYR A 210 -16.60 -20.06 9.31
C TYR A 210 -16.20 -18.76 10.00
N ILE A 211 -17.15 -17.89 10.30
CA ILE A 211 -16.89 -16.60 10.97
C ILE A 211 -16.79 -16.85 12.48
N THR A 212 -15.67 -16.45 13.07
CA THR A 212 -15.44 -16.56 14.52
C THR A 212 -15.28 -15.19 15.18
N ASN A 213 -15.62 -15.14 16.48
CA ASN A 213 -15.33 -14.02 17.39
C ASN A 213 -14.24 -14.39 18.41
N ASP A 214 -13.65 -15.58 18.33
CA ASP A 214 -12.52 -15.97 19.17
C ASP A 214 -11.30 -15.10 18.86
N TYR A 215 -10.38 -15.03 19.79
CA TYR A 215 -9.18 -14.24 19.57
C TYR A 215 -8.31 -14.83 18.46
N TRP A 216 -7.89 -13.97 17.56
CA TRP A 216 -6.90 -14.29 16.53
C TRP A 216 -6.08 -13.04 16.17
N THR A 217 -4.78 -13.21 16.04
CA THR A 217 -3.88 -12.19 15.50
C THR A 217 -2.74 -12.83 14.73
N ASP A 218 -2.43 -12.31 13.54
CA ASP A 218 -1.19 -12.60 12.84
C ASP A 218 -0.06 -11.75 13.45
N ILE A 219 1.03 -12.41 13.84
CA ILE A 219 2.22 -11.72 14.33
C ILE A 219 3.06 -11.25 13.13
N GLY A 220 2.47 -10.44 12.27
CA GLY A 220 3.04 -10.02 11.00
C GLY A 220 4.15 -8.95 11.10
N ASN A 221 4.15 -8.13 12.14
CA ASN A 221 5.11 -7.03 12.36
C ASN A 221 5.42 -6.81 13.84
N LEU A 222 6.37 -5.91 14.12
CA LEU A 222 6.83 -5.65 15.50
C LEU A 222 5.74 -5.10 16.44
N GLN A 223 4.79 -4.32 15.92
CA GLN A 223 3.68 -3.78 16.71
C GLN A 223 2.68 -4.89 17.05
N GLN A 224 2.31 -5.71 16.06
CA GLN A 224 1.46 -6.88 16.30
C GLN A 224 2.10 -7.87 17.25
N TYR A 225 3.43 -8.07 17.17
CA TYR A 225 4.18 -8.89 18.12
C TYR A 225 4.07 -8.34 19.55
N GLN A 226 4.29 -7.06 19.75
CA GLN A 226 4.19 -6.41 21.05
C GLN A 226 2.75 -6.47 21.58
N GLN A 227 1.77 -6.17 20.72
CA GLN A 227 0.35 -6.22 21.07
C GLN A 227 -0.09 -7.64 21.48
N ALA A 228 0.36 -8.68 20.79
CA ALA A 228 0.06 -10.07 21.14
C ALA A 228 0.54 -10.42 22.56
N ASN A 229 1.72 -9.96 22.97
CA ASN A 229 2.18 -10.12 24.34
C ASN A 229 1.30 -9.37 25.37
N TYR A 230 0.92 -8.14 25.06
CA TYR A 230 0.01 -7.36 25.93
C TYR A 230 -1.38 -7.96 26.01
N ASP A 231 -1.89 -8.55 24.93
CA ASP A 231 -3.19 -9.21 24.91
C ASP A 231 -3.19 -10.50 25.76
N VAL A 232 -2.07 -11.23 25.77
CA VAL A 232 -1.89 -12.36 26.72
C VAL A 232 -1.83 -11.85 28.16
N LEU A 233 -1.02 -10.83 28.44
CA LEU A 233 -0.92 -10.22 29.77
C LEU A 233 -2.27 -9.69 30.28
N GLY A 234 -3.06 -9.09 29.39
CA GLY A 234 -4.41 -8.57 29.67
C GLY A 234 -5.50 -9.64 29.74
N GLY A 235 -5.18 -10.91 29.47
CA GLY A 235 -6.15 -12.02 29.50
C GLY A 235 -7.18 -11.99 28.37
N LYS A 236 -6.91 -11.32 27.25
CA LYS A 236 -7.80 -11.26 26.08
C LYS A 236 -7.80 -12.56 25.27
N VAL A 237 -6.75 -13.36 25.38
CA VAL A 237 -6.60 -14.64 24.72
C VAL A 237 -6.40 -15.75 25.74
N ARG A 238 -7.06 -16.87 25.56
CA ARG A 238 -7.00 -18.04 26.46
C ARG A 238 -5.84 -18.96 26.09
N VAL A 239 -4.66 -18.63 26.60
CA VAL A 239 -3.45 -19.45 26.45
C VAL A 239 -2.85 -19.83 27.80
N ASP A 240 -2.09 -20.92 27.81
CA ASP A 240 -1.37 -21.33 29.02
C ASP A 240 -0.13 -20.46 29.21
N VAL A 241 -0.17 -19.59 30.19
CA VAL A 241 0.96 -18.73 30.56
C VAL A 241 1.94 -19.54 31.41
N PRO A 242 3.25 -19.59 31.07
CA PRO A 242 4.25 -20.32 31.82
C PRO A 242 4.44 -19.76 33.24
N GLY A 243 4.65 -20.66 34.23
CA GLY A 243 4.90 -20.27 35.61
C GLY A 243 3.67 -20.35 36.50
N THR A 244 3.84 -19.93 37.75
CA THR A 244 2.78 -19.92 38.77
C THR A 244 2.32 -18.48 39.01
N GLN A 245 1.02 -18.24 39.04
CA GLN A 245 0.49 -16.93 39.39
C GLN A 245 0.64 -16.73 40.90
N VAL A 246 1.53 -15.81 41.30
CA VAL A 246 1.85 -15.54 42.72
C VAL A 246 1.03 -14.40 43.30
N HIS A 247 0.62 -13.43 42.50
CA HIS A 247 -0.25 -12.32 42.84
C HIS A 247 -1.21 -12.05 41.69
N HIS A 248 -2.17 -11.14 41.87
CA HIS A 248 -3.05 -10.71 40.81
C HIS A 248 -2.23 -10.19 39.63
N GLN A 249 -2.37 -10.83 38.44
CA GLN A 249 -1.65 -10.50 37.22
C GLN A 249 -0.11 -10.56 37.31
N VAL A 250 0.47 -11.38 38.19
CA VAL A 250 1.91 -11.64 38.27
C VAL A 250 2.18 -13.13 38.21
N TRP A 251 2.85 -13.56 37.13
CA TRP A 251 3.28 -14.96 36.94
C TRP A 251 4.80 -15.08 37.08
N MET A 252 5.25 -16.12 37.75
CA MET A 252 6.68 -16.36 38.01
C MET A 252 7.04 -17.79 37.64
N GLY A 253 8.12 -17.94 36.90
CA GLY A 253 8.79 -19.22 36.67
C GLY A 253 9.58 -19.70 37.89
N GLU A 254 10.02 -20.97 37.84
CA GLU A 254 10.84 -21.53 38.90
C GLU A 254 12.18 -20.80 39.07
N GLY A 255 12.71 -20.80 40.30
CA GLY A 255 14.04 -20.28 40.60
C GLY A 255 14.17 -18.75 40.61
N CYS A 256 13.08 -18.01 40.50
CA CYS A 256 13.09 -16.55 40.55
C CYS A 256 13.51 -16.06 41.95
N ARG A 257 14.31 -15.01 41.99
CA ARG A 257 14.78 -14.34 43.21
C ARG A 257 14.41 -12.88 43.18
N ILE A 258 13.44 -12.49 43.99
CA ILE A 258 12.93 -11.11 44.05
C ILE A 258 13.33 -10.54 45.42
N ASP A 259 14.09 -9.44 45.42
CA ASP A 259 14.47 -8.74 46.61
C ASP A 259 13.21 -8.13 47.29
N PRO A 260 13.13 -8.16 48.64
CA PRO A 260 11.99 -7.59 49.37
C PRO A 260 11.75 -6.10 49.12
N GLU A 261 12.76 -5.34 48.72
CA GLU A 261 12.65 -3.92 48.38
C GLU A 261 12.29 -3.69 46.90
N ALA A 262 12.24 -4.76 46.11
CA ALA A 262 11.84 -4.68 44.69
C ALA A 262 10.30 -4.57 44.53
N GLN A 263 9.85 -3.92 43.45
CA GLN A 263 8.44 -3.74 43.18
C GLN A 263 8.08 -4.44 41.88
N LEU A 264 7.07 -5.33 41.93
CA LEU A 264 6.43 -5.92 40.76
C LEU A 264 5.06 -5.29 40.57
N ILE A 265 4.85 -4.58 39.43
CA ILE A 265 3.60 -3.89 39.11
C ILE A 265 2.92 -4.67 38.00
N GLY A 266 1.85 -5.41 38.32
CA GLY A 266 1.12 -6.23 37.33
C GLY A 266 0.45 -5.39 36.21
N PRO A 267 0.21 -6.01 35.05
CA PRO A 267 0.48 -7.41 34.68
C PRO A 267 1.95 -7.66 34.31
N VAL A 268 2.54 -8.75 34.83
CA VAL A 268 3.95 -9.13 34.65
C VAL A 268 4.10 -10.65 34.50
N ILE A 269 4.93 -11.10 33.56
CA ILE A 269 5.36 -12.50 33.44
C ILE A 269 6.87 -12.56 33.57
N LEU A 270 7.36 -13.32 34.57
CA LEU A 270 8.77 -13.61 34.76
C LEU A 270 9.07 -15.07 34.38
N GLY A 271 10.06 -15.25 33.51
CA GLY A 271 10.57 -16.58 33.15
C GLY A 271 11.29 -17.28 34.33
N ARG A 272 11.95 -18.39 34.07
CA ARG A 272 12.72 -19.14 35.08
C ARG A 272 14.01 -18.42 35.45
N ASN A 273 14.40 -18.51 36.70
CA ASN A 273 15.67 -17.96 37.22
C ASN A 273 15.81 -16.42 37.03
N VAL A 274 14.73 -15.69 36.98
CA VAL A 274 14.79 -14.22 36.92
C VAL A 274 15.22 -13.68 38.27
N VAL A 275 16.11 -12.68 38.24
CA VAL A 275 16.60 -12.00 39.46
C VAL A 275 16.18 -10.53 39.41
N VAL A 276 15.52 -10.06 40.46
CA VAL A 276 15.14 -8.63 40.59
C VAL A 276 15.75 -8.15 41.91
N GLU A 277 16.72 -7.22 41.82
CA GLU A 277 17.47 -6.72 42.94
C GLU A 277 16.78 -5.55 43.68
N ALA A 278 17.35 -5.13 44.81
CA ALA A 278 16.80 -4.12 45.72
C ALA A 278 16.46 -2.82 45.02
N GLY A 279 15.25 -2.28 45.28
CA GLY A 279 14.77 -1.03 44.73
C GLY A 279 14.42 -1.07 43.21
N ALA A 280 14.60 -2.22 42.57
CA ALA A 280 14.22 -2.36 41.16
C ALA A 280 12.68 -2.37 40.99
N VAL A 281 12.20 -1.83 39.88
CA VAL A 281 10.78 -1.78 39.53
C VAL A 281 10.55 -2.50 38.18
N VAL A 282 9.70 -3.53 38.19
CA VAL A 282 9.34 -4.29 36.99
C VAL A 282 7.82 -4.20 36.75
N GLY A 283 7.43 -3.77 35.56
CA GLY A 283 6.04 -3.62 35.17
C GLY A 283 5.60 -2.14 35.11
N PRO A 284 4.32 -1.87 34.69
CA PRO A 284 3.33 -2.85 34.22
C PRO A 284 3.62 -3.38 32.82
N GLU A 285 2.74 -4.28 32.31
CA GLU A 285 2.77 -4.81 30.94
C GLU A 285 4.17 -5.30 30.52
N THR A 286 4.80 -6.12 31.37
CA THR A 286 6.20 -6.53 31.18
C THR A 286 6.35 -8.04 31.17
N VAL A 287 7.09 -8.53 30.17
CA VAL A 287 7.48 -9.93 30.02
C VAL A 287 9.01 -10.00 30.09
N LEU A 288 9.54 -10.73 31.06
CA LEU A 288 10.98 -11.03 31.18
C LEU A 288 11.21 -12.51 30.93
N GLY A 289 12.09 -12.82 29.98
CA GLY A 289 12.50 -14.18 29.66
C GLY A 289 13.40 -14.81 30.74
N ASN A 290 13.75 -16.08 30.53
CA ASN A 290 14.53 -16.85 31.47
C ASN A 290 15.91 -16.21 31.76
N ALA A 291 16.40 -16.39 32.96
CA ALA A 291 17.74 -15.94 33.42
C ALA A 291 17.99 -14.43 33.21
N THR A 292 16.94 -13.61 33.16
CA THR A 292 17.05 -12.16 33.07
C THR A 292 17.34 -11.57 34.45
N ILE A 293 18.26 -10.59 34.51
CA ILE A 293 18.64 -9.89 35.74
C ILE A 293 18.23 -8.42 35.62
N VAL A 294 17.46 -7.95 36.61
CA VAL A 294 17.13 -6.54 36.78
C VAL A 294 17.88 -6.05 38.02
N ALA A 295 18.95 -5.28 37.79
CA ALA A 295 19.86 -4.87 38.85
C ALA A 295 19.25 -3.74 39.69
N LYS A 296 19.94 -3.37 40.77
CA LYS A 296 19.52 -2.41 41.79
C LYS A 296 19.00 -1.10 41.21
N ASN A 297 17.82 -0.65 41.67
CA ASN A 297 17.15 0.58 41.24
C ASN A 297 16.84 0.68 39.75
N ALA A 298 16.97 -0.39 38.96
CA ALA A 298 16.60 -0.39 37.55
C ALA A 298 15.06 -0.36 37.39
N ARG A 299 14.58 0.22 36.29
CA ARG A 299 13.16 0.30 35.94
C ARG A 299 12.91 -0.31 34.57
N VAL A 300 12.04 -1.31 34.53
CA VAL A 300 11.68 -2.00 33.26
C VAL A 300 10.16 -2.08 33.18
N GLY A 301 9.56 -1.24 32.34
CA GLY A 301 8.11 -1.13 32.18
C GLY A 301 7.69 -1.28 30.72
N HIS A 302 6.47 -1.79 30.48
CA HIS A 302 5.88 -1.98 29.14
C HIS A 302 6.83 -2.70 28.17
N THR A 303 7.69 -3.58 28.68
CA THR A 303 8.85 -4.14 27.97
C THR A 303 8.73 -5.64 27.82
N ILE A 304 9.08 -6.13 26.62
CA ILE A 304 9.19 -7.55 26.31
C ILE A 304 10.67 -7.87 26.16
N ALA A 305 11.27 -8.51 27.14
CA ALA A 305 12.64 -8.98 27.10
C ALA A 305 12.67 -10.50 26.95
N TRP A 306 13.45 -11.00 26.01
CA TRP A 306 13.73 -12.43 25.85
C TRP A 306 14.75 -12.89 26.90
N SER A 307 15.26 -14.09 26.74
CA SER A 307 16.11 -14.71 27.76
C SER A 307 17.52 -14.09 27.86
N ASP A 308 18.18 -14.31 29.00
CA ASP A 308 19.58 -13.95 29.25
C ASP A 308 19.89 -12.45 29.13
N CYS A 309 18.94 -11.60 29.47
CA CYS A 309 19.14 -10.14 29.45
C CYS A 309 19.61 -9.61 30.80
N TYR A 310 20.45 -8.59 30.75
CA TYR A 310 20.92 -7.86 31.94
C TYR A 310 20.52 -6.39 31.86
N PHE A 311 19.74 -5.92 32.81
CA PHE A 311 19.37 -4.51 32.98
C PHE A 311 20.13 -3.96 34.17
N GLY A 312 21.14 -3.14 33.91
CA GLY A 312 22.11 -2.65 34.88
C GLY A 312 21.54 -1.65 35.87
N GLU A 313 22.31 -1.36 36.91
CA GLU A 313 21.92 -0.47 38.02
C GLU A 313 21.39 0.89 37.50
N SER A 314 20.22 1.30 38.03
CA SER A 314 19.57 2.58 37.68
C SER A 314 19.29 2.77 36.19
N SER A 315 19.26 1.69 35.41
CA SER A 315 18.82 1.77 34.01
C SER A 315 17.30 1.97 33.91
N GLN A 316 16.86 2.59 32.82
CA GLN A 316 15.44 2.86 32.53
C GLN A 316 15.09 2.33 31.13
N VAL A 317 14.24 1.31 31.08
CA VAL A 317 13.80 0.68 29.85
C VAL A 317 12.28 0.71 29.82
N GLU A 318 11.74 1.45 28.84
CA GLU A 318 10.32 1.70 28.79
C GLU A 318 9.80 1.39 27.37
N GLY A 319 8.79 0.51 27.28
CA GLY A 319 8.09 0.18 26.03
C GLY A 319 8.98 -0.46 24.97
N ALA A 320 10.04 -1.17 25.36
CA ALA A 320 11.00 -1.75 24.45
C ALA A 320 10.74 -3.24 24.19
N THR A 321 11.22 -3.72 23.03
CA THR A 321 11.34 -5.15 22.76
C THR A 321 12.82 -5.52 22.66
N VAL A 322 13.29 -6.38 23.54
CA VAL A 322 14.69 -6.72 23.71
C VAL A 322 14.87 -8.22 23.48
N ALA A 323 15.60 -8.61 22.44
CA ALA A 323 15.87 -10.02 22.15
C ALA A 323 16.88 -10.64 23.14
N ASP A 324 17.32 -11.86 22.91
CA ASP A 324 18.19 -12.60 23.85
C ASP A 324 19.57 -11.98 24.03
N ARG A 325 20.19 -12.25 25.22
CA ARG A 325 21.60 -11.98 25.53
C ARG A 325 22.01 -10.53 25.38
N ASN A 326 21.13 -9.62 25.75
CA ASN A 326 21.42 -8.19 25.72
C ASN A 326 21.97 -7.70 27.06
N ILE A 327 22.98 -6.82 27.01
CA ILE A 327 23.59 -6.20 28.17
C ILE A 327 23.30 -4.71 28.14
N VAL A 328 22.39 -4.27 28.98
CA VAL A 328 22.09 -2.85 29.25
C VAL A 328 22.85 -2.47 30.50
N LYS A 329 23.93 -1.67 30.38
CA LYS A 329 24.76 -1.27 31.53
C LYS A 329 24.05 -0.23 32.41
N GLN A 330 24.74 0.20 33.52
CA GLN A 330 24.16 1.15 34.47
C GLN A 330 23.80 2.50 33.82
N HIS A 331 22.75 3.14 34.35
CA HIS A 331 22.27 4.48 33.92
C HIS A 331 21.91 4.59 32.46
N VAL A 332 21.68 3.49 31.74
CA VAL A 332 21.20 3.52 30.35
C VAL A 332 19.73 3.85 30.32
N THR A 333 19.33 4.67 29.36
CA THR A 333 17.92 4.95 29.07
C THR A 333 17.55 4.41 27.69
N VAL A 334 16.51 3.57 27.62
CA VAL A 334 15.94 3.06 26.37
C VAL A 334 14.51 3.54 26.24
N GLY A 335 14.24 4.28 25.14
CA GLY A 335 12.93 4.88 24.88
C GLY A 335 11.91 3.92 24.28
N ASN A 336 10.65 4.30 24.40
CA ASN A 336 9.49 3.54 23.95
C ASN A 336 9.56 3.19 22.44
N GLY A 337 9.06 2.00 22.07
CA GLY A 337 9.03 1.51 20.69
C GLY A 337 10.41 1.07 20.16
N THR A 338 11.44 1.08 20.99
CA THR A 338 12.78 0.61 20.62
C THR A 338 12.79 -0.93 20.53
N VAL A 339 13.45 -1.45 19.49
CA VAL A 339 13.63 -2.89 19.29
C VAL A 339 15.12 -3.21 19.22
N ILE A 340 15.58 -4.08 20.12
CA ILE A 340 16.98 -4.46 20.24
C ILE A 340 17.15 -5.93 19.87
N GLY A 341 17.92 -6.19 18.80
CA GLY A 341 18.30 -7.55 18.36
C GLY A 341 19.19 -8.26 19.38
N SER A 342 19.41 -9.55 19.20
CA SER A 342 20.17 -10.37 20.15
C SER A 342 21.63 -9.95 20.27
N GLY A 343 22.21 -10.07 21.47
CA GLY A 343 23.65 -9.91 21.71
C GLY A 343 24.16 -8.46 21.68
N CYS A 344 23.30 -7.46 21.81
CA CYS A 344 23.74 -6.06 21.87
C CYS A 344 24.26 -5.67 23.26
N THR A 345 25.19 -4.72 23.28
CA THR A 345 25.74 -4.13 24.54
C THR A 345 25.51 -2.62 24.49
N LEU A 346 24.76 -2.08 25.47
CA LEU A 346 24.59 -0.65 25.66
C LEU A 346 25.52 -0.18 26.78
N GLY A 347 26.48 0.67 26.44
CA GLY A 347 27.47 1.21 27.38
C GLY A 347 26.85 2.08 28.47
N ALA A 348 27.51 2.18 29.63
CA ALA A 348 26.99 2.93 30.78
C ALA A 348 26.60 4.38 30.42
N GLY A 349 25.44 4.83 30.88
CA GLY A 349 24.94 6.19 30.62
C GLY A 349 24.52 6.45 29.16
N ALA A 350 24.46 5.44 28.32
CA ALA A 350 23.97 5.60 26.94
C ALA A 350 22.46 5.90 26.92
N ILE A 351 22.03 6.69 25.95
CA ILE A 351 20.61 7.05 25.73
C ILE A 351 20.18 6.57 24.34
N VAL A 352 19.25 5.64 24.29
CA VAL A 352 18.61 5.19 23.06
C VAL A 352 17.25 5.88 22.93
N ARG A 353 17.10 6.73 21.91
CA ARG A 353 15.85 7.47 21.69
C ARG A 353 14.70 6.54 21.28
N PRO A 354 13.42 6.95 21.45
CA PRO A 354 12.26 6.14 21.09
C PRO A 354 12.22 5.72 19.62
N ASN A 355 11.57 4.56 19.36
CA ASN A 355 11.28 4.03 18.03
C ASN A 355 12.51 3.65 17.19
N LEU A 356 13.62 3.28 17.82
CA LEU A 356 14.84 2.86 17.15
C LEU A 356 14.95 1.33 17.08
N LYS A 357 15.69 0.85 16.06
CA LYS A 357 16.02 -0.57 15.90
C LYS A 357 17.54 -0.75 15.99
N LEU A 358 17.99 -1.63 16.88
CA LEU A 358 19.36 -2.08 16.99
C LEU A 358 19.46 -3.53 16.50
N TRP A 359 20.27 -3.77 15.47
CA TRP A 359 20.45 -5.13 14.96
C TRP A 359 21.35 -5.96 15.87
N PRO A 360 21.36 -7.30 15.67
CA PRO A 360 22.17 -8.16 16.51
C PRO A 360 23.64 -7.72 16.59
N ASP A 361 24.23 -7.99 17.77
CA ASP A 361 25.67 -7.79 18.08
C ASP A 361 26.14 -6.33 17.95
N LYS A 362 25.25 -5.36 18.17
CA LYS A 362 25.66 -3.95 18.18
C LYS A 362 26.18 -3.52 19.54
N SER A 363 27.24 -2.72 19.53
CA SER A 363 27.81 -2.13 20.74
C SER A 363 27.64 -0.61 20.68
N VAL A 364 26.99 -0.06 21.71
CA VAL A 364 26.83 1.38 21.92
C VAL A 364 27.85 1.81 22.97
N ALA A 365 28.65 2.83 22.64
CA ALA A 365 29.66 3.34 23.56
C ALA A 365 29.01 3.97 24.82
N SER A 366 29.76 4.01 25.94
CA SER A 366 29.29 4.66 27.16
C SER A 366 29.06 6.15 26.94
N GLY A 367 27.93 6.66 27.46
CA GLY A 367 27.52 8.06 27.34
C GLY A 367 27.03 8.45 25.92
N ALA A 368 26.97 7.53 24.98
CA ALA A 368 26.52 7.83 23.61
C ALA A 368 25.00 8.05 23.54
N ILE A 369 24.59 9.00 22.73
CA ILE A 369 23.18 9.22 22.39
C ILE A 369 22.91 8.59 21.01
N VAL A 370 22.13 7.52 21.01
CA VAL A 370 21.65 6.87 19.77
C VAL A 370 20.40 7.60 19.34
N SER A 371 20.51 8.40 18.27
CA SER A 371 19.40 9.20 17.73
C SER A 371 18.85 8.66 16.42
N MET A 372 19.48 7.62 15.86
CA MET A 372 19.01 6.90 14.67
C MET A 372 19.19 5.39 14.89
N SER A 373 18.41 4.59 14.19
CA SER A 373 18.60 3.14 14.23
C SER A 373 20.00 2.79 13.78
N LEU A 374 20.66 1.86 14.50
CA LEU A 374 21.97 1.32 14.09
C LEU A 374 21.83 0.36 12.91
N ILE A 375 20.79 0.56 12.16
CA ILE A 375 20.45 -0.01 10.88
C ILE A 375 19.66 1.02 10.13
N TYR A 376 19.86 1.07 8.85
CA TYR A 376 19.06 1.88 7.95
C TYR A 376 17.58 1.46 8.07
N GLY A 377 16.70 2.37 8.40
CA GLY A 377 15.27 2.08 8.44
C GLY A 377 14.45 3.16 9.13
N ILE A 378 13.65 3.86 8.34
CA ILE A 378 12.64 4.82 8.80
C ILE A 378 11.32 4.08 8.97
N LYS A 379 10.56 4.47 10.00
CA LYS A 379 9.28 3.87 10.34
C LYS A 379 8.19 4.43 9.42
N TRP A 380 7.71 3.62 8.47
CA TRP A 380 6.45 3.87 7.79
C TRP A 380 5.38 2.96 8.37
N PRO A 381 4.31 3.49 8.96
CA PRO A 381 3.15 2.68 9.34
C PRO A 381 2.35 2.39 8.06
N GLY A 382 2.34 1.14 7.62
CA GLY A 382 1.59 0.71 6.44
C GLY A 382 2.44 0.52 5.18
N SER A 383 1.87 0.76 4.02
CA SER A 383 2.52 0.66 2.71
C SER A 383 3.52 1.79 2.48
N LEU A 384 4.67 1.48 1.87
CA LEU A 384 5.65 2.46 1.41
C LEU A 384 5.06 3.36 0.30
N PHE A 385 4.25 2.76 -0.56
CA PHE A 385 3.63 3.44 -1.69
C PHE A 385 2.21 3.93 -1.36
N GLY A 386 1.98 5.21 -1.59
CA GLY A 386 0.65 5.81 -1.63
C GLY A 386 -0.06 5.56 -2.97
N ALA A 387 -1.05 6.39 -3.28
CA ALA A 387 -1.84 6.29 -4.52
C ALA A 387 -1.00 6.53 -5.79
N VAL A 388 0.03 7.36 -5.70
CA VAL A 388 0.81 7.82 -6.88
C VAL A 388 2.29 7.41 -6.79
N GLY A 389 2.84 7.31 -5.60
CA GLY A 389 4.25 7.02 -5.36
C GLY A 389 4.58 7.08 -3.88
N VAL A 390 5.82 7.39 -3.54
CA VAL A 390 6.31 7.54 -2.16
C VAL A 390 6.33 9.02 -1.80
N SER A 391 5.47 9.45 -0.88
CA SER A 391 5.36 10.84 -0.44
C SER A 391 5.67 10.99 1.04
N GLY A 392 6.25 12.12 1.44
CA GLY A 392 6.51 12.44 2.84
C GLY A 392 7.12 13.82 3.03
N LEU A 393 7.03 14.34 4.27
CA LEU A 393 7.60 15.65 4.64
C LEU A 393 9.10 15.67 4.35
N ALA A 394 9.54 16.68 3.57
CA ALA A 394 10.92 16.80 3.15
C ALA A 394 11.89 16.95 4.35
N ASN A 395 12.96 16.16 4.38
CA ASN A 395 13.98 16.09 5.45
C ASN A 395 13.46 15.67 6.84
N VAL A 396 12.20 15.24 6.95
CA VAL A 396 11.59 14.73 8.17
C VAL A 396 11.23 13.26 8.00
N GLU A 397 10.35 12.95 7.06
CA GLU A 397 9.93 11.60 6.69
C GLU A 397 10.70 11.08 5.48
N LEU A 398 10.78 11.88 4.43
CA LEU A 398 11.63 11.67 3.26
C LEU A 398 12.99 12.35 3.47
N THR A 399 13.94 11.62 4.04
CA THR A 399 15.32 12.07 4.22
C THR A 399 16.20 11.68 3.04
N PRO A 400 17.40 12.27 2.88
CA PRO A 400 18.38 11.85 1.88
C PRO A 400 18.71 10.35 1.95
N GLU A 401 18.89 9.81 3.17
CA GLU A 401 19.16 8.37 3.38
C GLU A 401 17.99 7.50 2.94
N PHE A 402 16.75 7.94 3.20
CA PHE A 402 15.55 7.25 2.73
C PHE A 402 15.50 7.21 1.21
N ALA A 403 15.73 8.34 0.56
CA ALA A 403 15.71 8.44 -0.91
C ALA A 403 16.81 7.57 -1.55
N MET A 404 18.00 7.52 -0.97
CA MET A 404 19.09 6.64 -1.41
C MET A 404 18.69 5.17 -1.23
N LYS A 405 18.11 4.81 -0.10
CA LYS A 405 17.62 3.45 0.18
C LYS A 405 16.51 3.04 -0.80
N LEU A 406 15.61 3.95 -1.16
CA LEU A 406 14.60 3.70 -2.20
C LEU A 406 15.26 3.43 -3.56
N GLY A 407 16.32 4.17 -3.89
CA GLY A 407 17.15 3.92 -5.08
C GLY A 407 17.80 2.54 -5.07
N HIS A 408 18.35 2.09 -3.92
CA HIS A 408 18.87 0.72 -3.75
C HIS A 408 17.78 -0.33 -3.99
N ALA A 409 16.61 -0.16 -3.41
CA ALA A 409 15.49 -1.11 -3.53
C ALA A 409 14.99 -1.21 -4.98
N LEU A 410 14.77 -0.06 -5.63
CA LEU A 410 14.38 0.00 -7.05
C LEU A 410 15.45 -0.68 -7.92
N GLY A 411 16.70 -0.30 -7.78
CA GLY A 411 17.79 -0.84 -8.58
C GLY A 411 18.01 -2.34 -8.35
N SER A 412 17.82 -2.83 -7.11
CA SER A 412 17.90 -4.27 -6.81
C SER A 412 16.72 -5.07 -7.38
N SER A 413 15.60 -4.42 -7.69
CA SER A 413 14.45 -5.05 -8.37
C SER A 413 14.67 -5.27 -9.87
N LEU A 414 15.64 -4.54 -10.44
CA LEU A 414 16.04 -4.56 -11.85
C LEU A 414 17.32 -5.41 -12.05
N LYS A 415 17.66 -5.71 -13.30
CA LYS A 415 18.90 -6.42 -13.63
C LYS A 415 20.09 -5.45 -13.68
N PRO A 416 21.32 -5.89 -13.33
CA PRO A 416 22.53 -5.07 -13.51
C PRO A 416 22.67 -4.57 -14.94
N GLY A 417 23.14 -3.33 -15.10
CA GLY A 417 23.37 -2.70 -16.40
C GLY A 417 22.11 -2.16 -17.08
N GLN A 418 20.91 -2.35 -16.53
CA GLN A 418 19.69 -1.72 -17.03
C GLN A 418 19.72 -0.21 -16.81
N ASP A 419 18.98 0.52 -17.65
CA ASP A 419 18.91 1.98 -17.65
C ASP A 419 17.66 2.47 -16.89
N VAL A 420 17.83 3.45 -16.02
CA VAL A 420 16.74 4.16 -15.36
C VAL A 420 16.80 5.65 -15.69
N MET A 421 15.70 6.20 -16.21
CA MET A 421 15.55 7.64 -16.38
C MET A 421 15.25 8.28 -15.02
N THR A 422 15.95 9.36 -14.68
CA THR A 422 15.62 10.19 -13.53
C THR A 422 15.28 11.61 -13.96
N SER A 423 14.33 12.20 -13.29
CA SER A 423 13.89 13.57 -13.56
C SER A 423 13.28 14.18 -12.29
N ARG A 424 13.09 15.46 -12.30
CA ARG A 424 12.52 16.17 -11.16
C ARG A 424 11.83 17.46 -11.57
N ASP A 425 11.09 18.06 -10.64
CA ASP A 425 10.73 19.48 -10.75
C ASP A 425 11.96 20.37 -10.43
N ALA A 426 11.77 21.69 -10.48
CA ALA A 426 12.86 22.63 -10.25
C ALA A 426 13.12 22.91 -8.75
N HIS A 427 12.25 22.42 -7.83
CA HIS A 427 12.35 22.67 -6.39
C HIS A 427 13.65 22.10 -5.79
N PRO A 428 14.35 22.85 -4.89
CA PRO A 428 15.59 22.39 -4.26
C PRO A 428 15.47 21.08 -3.49
N ALA A 429 14.35 20.85 -2.74
CA ALA A 429 14.13 19.59 -2.02
C ALA A 429 14.02 18.39 -2.97
N ALA A 430 13.28 18.52 -4.07
CA ALA A 430 13.19 17.48 -5.09
C ALA A 430 14.55 17.18 -5.71
N ARG A 431 15.39 18.22 -5.92
CA ARG A 431 16.75 18.08 -6.42
C ARG A 431 17.64 17.28 -5.48
N VAL A 432 17.54 17.48 -4.17
CA VAL A 432 18.31 16.73 -3.17
C VAL A 432 17.88 15.26 -3.20
N MET A 433 16.59 14.99 -3.10
CA MET A 433 16.06 13.62 -3.07
C MET A 433 16.38 12.85 -4.36
N ASN A 434 16.22 13.50 -5.52
CA ASN A 434 16.56 12.87 -6.81
C ASN A 434 18.05 12.46 -6.88
N ARG A 435 18.96 13.29 -6.40
CA ARG A 435 20.39 12.96 -6.34
C ARG A 435 20.69 11.77 -5.45
N CYS A 436 19.99 11.65 -4.34
CA CYS A 436 20.12 10.51 -3.43
C CYS A 436 19.56 9.22 -4.07
N VAL A 437 18.43 9.27 -4.76
CA VAL A 437 17.91 8.15 -5.55
C VAL A 437 18.93 7.71 -6.62
N ILE A 438 19.49 8.68 -7.37
CA ILE A 438 20.55 8.42 -8.37
C ILE A 438 21.73 7.67 -7.72
N SER A 439 22.24 8.17 -6.59
CA SER A 439 23.35 7.52 -5.88
C SER A 439 23.03 6.09 -5.48
N GLY A 440 21.79 5.85 -5.00
CA GLY A 440 21.30 4.52 -4.66
C GLY A 440 21.26 3.58 -5.87
N LEU A 441 20.76 4.03 -7.01
CA LEU A 441 20.68 3.24 -8.26
C LEU A 441 22.08 2.87 -8.78
N LEU A 442 22.97 3.86 -8.85
CA LEU A 442 24.35 3.64 -9.34
C LEU A 442 25.09 2.61 -8.49
N SER A 443 24.94 2.68 -7.16
CA SER A 443 25.66 1.80 -6.21
C SER A 443 25.24 0.33 -6.30
N VAL A 444 24.13 0.03 -6.95
CA VAL A 444 23.63 -1.34 -7.18
C VAL A 444 23.76 -1.76 -8.66
N GLY A 445 24.60 -1.06 -9.44
CA GLY A 445 24.94 -1.41 -10.81
C GLY A 445 23.87 -1.08 -11.85
N ILE A 446 23.03 -0.06 -11.58
CA ILE A 446 22.04 0.46 -12.53
C ILE A 446 22.56 1.74 -13.17
N ASN A 447 22.49 1.82 -14.49
CA ASN A 447 22.82 3.03 -15.21
C ASN A 447 21.72 4.07 -15.03
N VAL A 448 22.09 5.32 -14.92
CA VAL A 448 21.14 6.42 -14.74
C VAL A 448 21.29 7.44 -15.85
N GLN A 449 20.15 7.81 -16.45
CA GLN A 449 20.04 8.90 -17.40
C GLN A 449 19.27 10.06 -16.74
N ASP A 450 19.98 11.11 -16.27
CA ASP A 450 19.36 12.22 -15.55
C ASP A 450 18.91 13.35 -16.51
N LEU A 451 17.60 13.51 -16.63
CA LEU A 451 16.92 14.54 -17.44
C LEU A 451 16.84 15.90 -16.74
N ARG A 452 17.26 15.97 -15.47
CA ARG A 452 17.19 17.18 -14.65
C ARG A 452 15.75 17.68 -14.42
N ALA A 453 15.56 19.01 -14.49
CA ALA A 453 14.23 19.62 -14.29
C ALA A 453 13.44 19.62 -15.60
N ILE A 454 12.39 18.81 -15.65
CA ILE A 454 11.46 18.70 -16.78
C ILE A 454 10.05 18.39 -16.26
N PRO A 455 8.99 18.69 -17.01
CA PRO A 455 7.64 18.27 -16.66
C PRO A 455 7.48 16.74 -16.73
N LEU A 456 6.60 16.20 -15.90
CA LEU A 456 6.39 14.74 -15.78
C LEU A 456 5.98 14.06 -17.10
N PRO A 457 5.11 14.64 -17.97
CA PRO A 457 4.79 14.02 -19.27
C PRO A 457 6.02 13.76 -20.15
N LEU A 458 6.98 14.69 -20.14
CA LEU A 458 8.24 14.53 -20.88
C LEU A 458 9.12 13.43 -20.24
N ALA A 459 9.12 13.32 -18.90
CA ALA A 459 9.83 12.23 -18.21
C ALA A 459 9.24 10.86 -18.55
N ARG A 460 7.93 10.74 -18.58
CA ARG A 460 7.21 9.52 -18.97
C ARG A 460 7.53 9.12 -20.41
N TYR A 461 7.47 10.09 -21.32
CA TYR A 461 7.84 9.90 -22.73
C TYR A 461 9.28 9.41 -22.86
N ALA A 462 10.23 10.08 -22.22
CA ALA A 462 11.64 9.71 -22.29
C ALA A 462 11.92 8.31 -21.73
N THR A 463 11.27 7.95 -20.61
CA THR A 463 11.36 6.61 -20.03
C THR A 463 10.91 5.56 -21.04
N ARG A 464 9.74 5.76 -21.67
CA ARG A 464 9.21 4.84 -22.68
C ARG A 464 10.11 4.67 -23.92
N MET A 465 10.82 5.71 -24.27
CA MET A 465 11.66 5.71 -25.49
C MET A 465 13.03 5.05 -25.28
N GLY A 466 13.51 4.87 -24.05
CA GLY A 466 14.88 4.37 -23.94
C GLY A 466 15.34 3.92 -22.55
N ALA A 467 14.44 3.52 -21.65
CA ALA A 467 14.82 3.03 -20.33
C ALA A 467 13.96 1.87 -19.83
N ASP A 468 14.50 1.09 -18.91
CA ASP A 468 13.81 -0.05 -18.28
C ASP A 468 12.90 0.40 -17.13
N GLY A 469 13.01 1.65 -16.70
CA GLY A 469 12.18 2.28 -15.69
C GLY A 469 12.49 3.76 -15.52
N GLY A 470 11.69 4.44 -14.72
CA GLY A 470 11.86 5.87 -14.48
C GLY A 470 11.61 6.28 -13.03
N VAL A 471 12.18 7.42 -12.65
CA VAL A 471 11.93 8.08 -11.37
C VAL A 471 11.69 9.57 -11.62
N HIS A 472 10.56 10.07 -11.11
CA HIS A 472 10.30 11.51 -11.12
C HIS A 472 10.12 12.01 -9.69
N THR A 473 10.86 13.03 -9.31
CA THR A 473 10.82 13.61 -7.96
C THR A 473 10.29 15.05 -8.01
N ARG A 474 9.24 15.32 -7.26
CA ARG A 474 8.58 16.64 -7.25
C ARG A 474 8.05 17.02 -5.87
N VAL A 475 7.65 18.27 -5.69
CA VAL A 475 6.81 18.63 -4.55
C VAL A 475 5.47 17.91 -4.66
N ASP A 476 4.96 17.40 -3.54
CA ASP A 476 3.67 16.70 -3.54
C ASP A 476 2.54 17.69 -3.85
N PRO A 477 1.73 17.44 -4.89
CA PRO A 477 0.61 18.32 -5.22
C PRO A 477 -0.44 18.44 -4.11
N SER A 478 -0.49 17.49 -3.16
CA SER A 478 -1.45 17.48 -2.05
C SER A 478 -0.92 18.18 -0.80
N ASP A 479 0.41 18.24 -0.62
CA ASP A 479 1.07 18.88 0.53
C ASP A 479 2.32 19.65 0.08
N PRO A 480 2.32 21.00 0.13
CA PRO A 480 3.44 21.82 -0.31
C PRO A 480 4.71 21.68 0.54
N ASN A 481 4.68 20.95 1.66
CA ASN A 481 5.84 20.66 2.51
C ASN A 481 6.41 19.25 2.28
N ALA A 482 5.71 18.44 1.51
CA ALA A 482 6.09 17.07 1.18
C ALA A 482 6.78 16.99 -0.20
N VAL A 483 7.62 15.96 -0.35
CA VAL A 483 8.19 15.54 -1.63
C VAL A 483 7.54 14.22 -2.03
N LEU A 484 7.20 14.10 -3.29
CA LEU A 484 6.68 12.89 -3.92
C LEU A 484 7.74 12.31 -4.87
N ILE A 485 8.05 11.03 -4.70
CA ILE A 485 8.90 10.25 -5.61
C ILE A 485 8.01 9.26 -6.35
N GLU A 486 7.80 9.48 -7.64
CA GLU A 486 7.05 8.60 -8.52
C GLU A 486 7.99 7.63 -9.22
N LEU A 487 7.62 6.35 -9.23
CA LEU A 487 8.34 5.30 -9.93
C LEU A 487 7.55 4.89 -11.18
N LEU A 488 8.24 4.79 -12.30
CA LEU A 488 7.66 4.47 -13.60
C LEU A 488 8.22 3.13 -14.11
N ASP A 489 7.39 2.41 -14.83
CA ASP A 489 7.85 1.23 -15.59
C ASP A 489 8.45 1.63 -16.94
N SER A 490 8.90 0.65 -17.72
CA SER A 490 9.48 0.85 -19.05
C SER A 490 8.51 1.45 -20.09
N SER A 491 7.20 1.44 -19.80
CA SER A 491 6.17 2.09 -20.63
C SER A 491 5.94 3.57 -20.25
N GLY A 492 6.63 4.07 -19.23
CA GLY A 492 6.47 5.43 -18.70
C GLY A 492 5.22 5.63 -17.84
N ILE A 493 4.52 4.55 -17.45
CA ILE A 493 3.38 4.59 -16.55
C ILE A 493 3.78 4.24 -15.12
N ASN A 494 2.93 4.55 -14.13
CA ASN A 494 3.19 4.19 -12.74
C ASN A 494 3.25 2.68 -12.57
N LEU A 495 4.14 2.20 -11.68
CA LEU A 495 4.35 0.78 -11.40
C LEU A 495 3.05 0.07 -11.00
N ASP A 496 2.92 -1.19 -11.36
CA ASP A 496 1.85 -2.05 -10.86
C ASP A 496 2.05 -2.42 -9.38
N LYS A 497 0.99 -2.88 -8.73
CA LYS A 497 1.02 -3.24 -7.31
C LYS A 497 1.99 -4.39 -6.97
N ALA A 498 2.22 -5.31 -7.88
CA ALA A 498 3.13 -6.44 -7.67
C ALA A 498 4.58 -5.95 -7.65
N THR A 499 4.94 -5.06 -8.58
CA THR A 499 6.25 -4.43 -8.65
C THR A 499 6.50 -3.50 -7.46
N GLU A 500 5.50 -2.69 -7.06
CA GLU A 500 5.59 -1.87 -5.84
C GLU A 500 5.89 -2.73 -4.61
N ARG A 501 5.17 -3.84 -4.42
CA ARG A 501 5.39 -4.77 -3.29
C ARG A 501 6.78 -5.41 -3.33
N LYS A 502 7.28 -5.75 -4.51
CA LYS A 502 8.64 -6.27 -4.66
C LYS A 502 9.67 -5.25 -4.17
N ILE A 503 9.55 -3.98 -4.60
CA ILE A 503 10.43 -2.90 -4.17
C ILE A 503 10.28 -2.63 -2.68
N GLU A 504 9.06 -2.62 -2.15
CA GLU A 504 8.76 -2.43 -0.75
C GLU A 504 9.40 -3.53 0.13
N ASN A 505 9.31 -4.78 -0.29
CA ASN A 505 9.97 -5.90 0.38
C ASN A 505 11.49 -5.72 0.41
N LEU A 506 12.11 -5.37 -0.72
CA LEU A 506 13.54 -5.08 -0.79
C LEU A 506 13.91 -3.91 0.12
N PHE A 507 13.10 -2.84 0.12
CA PHE A 507 13.32 -1.66 0.95
C PHE A 507 13.31 -2.00 2.45
N PHE A 508 12.29 -2.76 2.92
CA PHE A 508 12.19 -3.09 4.34
C PHE A 508 13.13 -4.19 4.79
N ARG A 509 13.49 -5.12 3.91
CA ARG A 509 14.47 -6.17 4.19
C ARG A 509 15.90 -5.67 4.15
N GLU A 510 16.14 -4.54 3.46
CA GLU A 510 17.48 -4.05 3.13
C GLU A 510 18.32 -5.08 2.34
N ASP A 511 17.62 -5.94 1.59
CA ASP A 511 18.24 -6.98 0.77
C ASP A 511 18.65 -6.36 -0.58
N PHE A 512 19.65 -5.49 -0.51
CA PHE A 512 20.15 -4.78 -1.67
C PHE A 512 21.32 -5.53 -2.31
N ARG A 513 21.28 -5.59 -3.63
CA ARG A 513 22.41 -6.06 -4.39
C ARG A 513 23.65 -5.22 -4.05
N ARG A 514 24.80 -5.88 -3.95
CA ARG A 514 26.07 -5.20 -3.78
C ARG A 514 26.92 -5.45 -5.02
N THR A 515 27.48 -4.38 -5.59
CA THR A 515 28.34 -4.45 -6.77
C THR A 515 29.79 -4.20 -6.41
N GLY A 516 30.70 -4.80 -7.18
CA GLY A 516 32.11 -4.49 -7.11
C GLY A 516 32.42 -3.09 -7.63
N MET A 517 33.67 -2.64 -7.44
CA MET A 517 34.12 -1.30 -7.83
C MET A 517 33.93 -1.04 -9.34
N ASP A 518 34.12 -2.07 -10.15
CA ASP A 518 34.02 -2.00 -11.62
C ASP A 518 32.60 -2.23 -12.17
N GLU A 519 31.62 -2.52 -11.29
CA GLU A 519 30.26 -2.83 -11.66
C GLU A 519 29.26 -1.71 -11.25
N VAL A 520 29.78 -0.60 -10.75
CA VAL A 520 28.96 0.58 -10.40
C VAL A 520 28.33 1.14 -11.67
N GLY A 521 27.05 1.52 -11.61
CA GLY A 521 26.31 2.06 -12.76
C GLY A 521 26.88 3.40 -13.25
N LEU A 522 26.60 3.73 -14.51
CA LEU A 522 27.06 4.94 -15.16
C LEU A 522 25.98 6.03 -15.09
N LEU A 523 26.40 7.27 -14.80
CA LEU A 523 25.53 8.45 -14.89
C LEU A 523 25.73 9.15 -16.23
N SER A 524 24.65 9.38 -16.95
CA SER A 524 24.64 10.12 -18.21
C SER A 524 23.56 11.20 -18.21
N PHE A 525 23.68 12.14 -19.14
CA PHE A 525 22.74 13.25 -19.31
C PHE A 525 22.28 13.27 -20.76
N PRO A 526 21.11 12.70 -21.07
CA PRO A 526 20.59 12.62 -22.43
C PRO A 526 20.45 14.02 -23.04
N ALA A 527 21.02 14.20 -24.21
CA ALA A 527 20.86 15.43 -24.99
C ALA A 527 19.60 15.33 -25.86
N ARG A 528 18.98 16.47 -26.14
CA ARG A 528 17.88 16.60 -27.12
C ARG A 528 16.56 15.91 -26.76
N THR A 529 16.33 15.51 -25.48
CA THR A 529 15.08 14.88 -25.09
C THR A 529 13.87 15.81 -25.34
N LEU A 530 14.05 17.12 -25.09
CA LEU A 530 13.03 18.13 -25.38
C LEU A 530 12.73 18.22 -26.88
N GLU A 531 13.77 18.21 -27.71
CA GLU A 531 13.62 18.27 -29.17
C GLU A 531 12.92 17.02 -29.71
N LEU A 532 13.25 15.84 -29.18
CA LEU A 532 12.59 14.59 -29.57
C LEU A 532 11.11 14.61 -29.21
N TYR A 533 10.79 14.95 -27.95
CA TYR A 533 9.41 15.08 -27.51
C TYR A 533 8.64 16.09 -28.37
N THR A 534 9.23 17.28 -28.61
CA THR A 534 8.61 18.33 -29.43
C THR A 534 8.39 17.84 -30.86
N GLY A 535 9.38 17.17 -31.46
CA GLY A 535 9.31 16.64 -32.82
C GLY A 535 8.23 15.56 -32.97
N GLU A 536 8.14 14.63 -32.02
CA GLU A 536 7.11 13.58 -32.01
C GLU A 536 5.71 14.18 -31.74
N LEU A 537 5.59 15.14 -30.82
CA LEU A 537 4.34 15.84 -30.55
C LEU A 537 3.84 16.54 -31.81
N LEU A 538 4.68 17.29 -32.49
CA LEU A 538 4.34 17.96 -33.75
C LEU A 538 4.05 16.96 -34.88
N GLY A 539 4.78 15.84 -34.92
CA GLY A 539 4.57 14.76 -35.90
C GLY A 539 3.26 13.99 -35.73
N ALA A 540 2.74 13.91 -34.50
CA ALA A 540 1.46 13.27 -34.19
C ALA A 540 0.24 14.15 -34.55
N LEU A 541 0.45 15.43 -34.85
CA LEU A 541 -0.60 16.35 -35.27
C LEU A 541 -0.75 16.35 -36.79
N LYS A 542 -1.94 16.69 -37.31
CA LYS A 542 -2.18 16.92 -38.75
C LYS A 542 -1.71 18.34 -39.11
N PRO A 543 -0.62 18.50 -39.86
CA PRO A 543 0.12 19.77 -39.98
C PRO A 543 -0.64 20.90 -40.63
N THR A 544 -1.81 20.67 -41.27
CA THR A 544 -2.48 21.61 -42.13
C THR A 544 -3.67 22.36 -41.50
N ALA A 545 -4.11 21.96 -40.31
CA ALA A 545 -5.29 22.54 -39.66
C ALA A 545 -5.00 23.82 -38.85
N LEU A 546 -4.00 23.78 -37.98
CA LEU A 546 -3.70 24.84 -37.02
C LEU A 546 -3.24 26.17 -37.67
N PRO A 547 -2.28 26.17 -38.65
CA PRO A 547 -1.83 27.43 -39.25
C PRO A 547 -2.92 28.20 -40.01
N LYS A 548 -3.95 27.49 -40.47
CA LYS A 548 -5.08 28.09 -41.19
C LYS A 548 -6.11 28.70 -40.26
N ALA A 549 -6.17 28.28 -39.02
CA ALA A 549 -7.17 28.71 -38.05
C ALA A 549 -6.86 30.09 -37.45
N ASN A 550 -5.60 30.55 -37.54
CA ASN A 550 -5.13 31.82 -37.01
C ASN A 550 -5.56 32.07 -35.53
N PHE A 551 -5.43 31.04 -34.70
CA PHE A 551 -5.86 31.11 -33.31
C PHE A 551 -5.02 32.12 -32.50
N LYS A 552 -5.71 32.89 -31.67
CA LYS A 552 -5.12 33.65 -30.56
C LYS A 552 -5.40 32.95 -29.24
N VAL A 553 -4.35 32.51 -28.54
CA VAL A 553 -4.46 31.67 -27.36
C VAL A 553 -3.73 32.31 -26.18
N VAL A 554 -4.39 32.36 -25.03
CA VAL A 554 -3.75 32.74 -23.75
C VAL A 554 -3.39 31.46 -23.01
N VAL A 555 -2.11 31.26 -22.69
CA VAL A 555 -1.65 30.10 -21.95
C VAL A 555 -1.04 30.54 -20.63
N ASP A 556 -1.65 30.11 -19.54
CA ASP A 556 -1.12 30.29 -18.19
C ASP A 556 -0.41 28.99 -17.75
N TYR A 557 0.88 29.09 -17.44
CA TYR A 557 1.72 27.94 -17.06
C TYR A 557 1.79 27.72 -15.54
N GLY A 558 1.08 28.54 -14.75
CA GLY A 558 1.03 28.39 -13.31
C GLY A 558 2.40 28.36 -12.62
N TYR A 559 3.39 29.03 -13.20
CA TYR A 559 4.81 28.99 -12.77
C TYR A 559 5.42 27.57 -12.79
N GLY A 560 4.83 26.63 -13.52
CA GLY A 560 5.25 25.24 -13.58
C GLY A 560 6.28 24.94 -14.67
N ASN A 561 6.79 23.71 -14.65
CA ASN A 561 7.81 23.22 -15.61
C ASN A 561 7.30 23.12 -17.06
N ALA A 562 5.98 23.14 -17.30
CA ALA A 562 5.40 23.19 -18.64
C ALA A 562 5.89 24.41 -19.45
N SER A 563 6.25 25.52 -18.75
CA SER A 563 6.85 26.70 -19.34
C SER A 563 8.19 26.46 -20.03
N LEU A 564 8.89 25.39 -19.71
CA LEU A 564 10.17 25.01 -20.34
C LEU A 564 9.97 24.38 -21.73
N VAL A 565 8.80 23.84 -22.00
CA VAL A 565 8.50 23.04 -23.20
C VAL A 565 7.56 23.76 -24.16
N MET A 566 6.41 24.20 -23.66
CA MET A 566 5.26 24.59 -24.49
C MET A 566 5.44 25.86 -25.31
N PRO A 567 6.13 26.91 -24.85
CA PRO A 567 6.35 28.10 -25.70
C PRO A 567 7.02 27.75 -27.04
N ARG A 568 7.97 26.80 -27.02
CA ARG A 568 8.65 26.34 -28.22
C ARG A 568 7.76 25.48 -29.12
N VAL A 569 6.93 24.61 -28.53
CA VAL A 569 5.97 23.80 -29.28
C VAL A 569 4.97 24.71 -29.99
N LEU A 570 4.34 25.61 -29.26
CA LEU A 570 3.27 26.45 -29.79
C LEU A 570 3.76 27.47 -30.84
N SER A 571 4.99 27.99 -30.69
CA SER A 571 5.58 28.89 -31.71
C SER A 571 5.77 28.21 -33.07
N ASN A 572 5.98 26.89 -33.10
CA ASN A 572 6.10 26.13 -34.34
C ASN A 572 4.75 25.84 -35.02
N LEU A 573 3.63 26.07 -34.33
CA LEU A 573 2.29 25.77 -34.84
C LEU A 573 1.61 26.95 -35.53
N GLY A 574 2.26 28.12 -35.56
CA GLY A 574 1.70 29.34 -36.17
C GLY A 574 0.52 29.90 -35.38
N VAL A 575 0.45 29.69 -34.10
CA VAL A 575 -0.59 30.18 -33.18
C VAL A 575 -0.11 31.47 -32.54
N ASP A 576 -0.96 32.51 -32.47
CA ASP A 576 -0.68 33.74 -31.74
C ASP A 576 -0.84 33.49 -30.22
N ILE A 577 0.29 33.53 -29.48
CA ILE A 577 0.35 33.08 -28.09
C ILE A 577 0.61 34.23 -27.17
N ILE A 578 -0.22 34.33 -26.12
CA ILE A 578 0.02 35.17 -24.97
C ILE A 578 0.32 34.27 -23.80
N ALA A 579 1.58 34.28 -23.34
CA ALA A 579 2.04 33.44 -22.24
C ALA A 579 1.95 34.20 -20.90
N LEU A 580 1.25 33.59 -19.95
CA LEU A 580 1.20 34.09 -18.57
C LEU A 580 2.02 33.14 -17.69
N ASP A 581 2.67 33.70 -16.67
CA ASP A 581 3.39 32.97 -15.64
C ASP A 581 4.37 31.91 -16.21
N ALA A 582 5.03 32.27 -17.32
CA ALA A 582 5.84 31.39 -18.17
C ALA A 582 7.29 31.25 -17.68
N TYR A 583 7.50 31.24 -16.38
CA TYR A 583 8.77 30.95 -15.73
C TYR A 583 8.53 30.20 -14.44
N TYR A 584 9.52 29.44 -13.98
CA TYR A 584 9.40 28.73 -12.72
C TYR A 584 9.62 29.66 -11.53
N ASP A 585 8.66 29.70 -10.60
CA ASP A 585 8.73 30.37 -9.31
C ASP A 585 8.38 29.40 -8.18
N GLU A 586 9.37 29.06 -7.37
CA GLU A 586 9.24 28.07 -6.31
C GLU A 586 8.13 28.39 -5.30
N THR A 587 8.01 29.64 -4.91
CA THR A 587 7.02 30.07 -3.91
C THR A 587 5.60 30.00 -4.46
N LYS A 588 5.39 30.48 -5.68
CA LYS A 588 4.09 30.51 -6.33
C LYS A 588 3.64 29.13 -6.80
N ALA A 589 4.58 28.30 -7.26
CA ALA A 589 4.30 26.93 -7.65
C ALA A 589 3.78 26.08 -6.46
N ARG A 590 4.26 26.35 -5.24
CA ARG A 590 3.78 25.66 -4.03
C ARG A 590 2.34 25.99 -3.66
N THR A 591 1.91 27.25 -3.91
CA THR A 591 0.54 27.70 -3.58
C THR A 591 -0.43 27.59 -4.77
N PHE A 592 0.04 27.15 -5.93
CA PHE A 592 -0.76 27.10 -7.16
C PHE A 592 -2.09 26.39 -6.96
N ARG A 593 -2.10 25.24 -6.25
CA ARG A 593 -3.32 24.46 -6.04
C ARG A 593 -4.35 25.17 -5.16
N SER A 594 -3.90 25.84 -4.09
CA SER A 594 -4.79 26.65 -3.23
C SER A 594 -5.30 27.90 -3.94
N ASP A 595 -4.52 28.43 -4.87
CA ASP A 595 -4.80 29.66 -5.59
C ASP A 595 -5.42 29.43 -6.99
N ARG A 596 -5.74 28.18 -7.35
CA ARG A 596 -6.18 27.77 -8.70
C ARG A 596 -7.37 28.56 -9.20
N GLU A 597 -8.32 28.88 -8.36
CA GLU A 597 -9.47 29.73 -8.74
C GLU A 597 -9.04 31.15 -9.14
N ARG A 598 -8.07 31.72 -8.47
CA ARG A 598 -7.49 33.02 -8.81
C ARG A 598 -6.81 33.00 -10.18
N TYR A 599 -6.04 31.94 -10.50
CA TYR A 599 -5.42 31.77 -11.81
C TYR A 599 -6.46 31.61 -12.91
N LEU A 600 -7.52 30.85 -12.67
CA LEU A 600 -8.63 30.73 -13.61
C LEU A 600 -9.35 32.06 -13.87
N GLU A 601 -9.55 32.88 -12.83
CA GLU A 601 -10.17 34.21 -12.98
C GLU A 601 -9.24 35.19 -13.70
N GLN A 602 -7.93 35.13 -13.44
CA GLN A 602 -6.93 35.90 -14.19
C GLN A 602 -6.95 35.51 -15.69
N LEU A 603 -6.89 34.22 -15.97
CA LEU A 603 -6.93 33.67 -17.32
C LEU A 603 -8.20 34.10 -18.07
N ARG A 604 -9.37 33.99 -17.41
CA ARG A 604 -10.64 34.44 -17.91
C ARG A 604 -10.62 35.91 -18.30
N THR A 605 -10.16 36.77 -17.42
CA THR A 605 -10.10 38.23 -17.63
C THR A 605 -9.19 38.56 -18.80
N VAL A 606 -8.02 37.95 -18.90
CA VAL A 606 -7.07 38.19 -19.99
C VAL A 606 -7.62 37.66 -21.32
N THR A 607 -8.22 36.45 -21.34
CA THR A 607 -8.82 35.85 -22.53
C THR A 607 -9.89 36.79 -23.13
N LEU A 608 -10.80 37.29 -22.31
CA LEU A 608 -11.85 38.23 -22.74
C LEU A 608 -11.28 39.57 -23.21
N THR A 609 -10.37 40.17 -22.44
CA THR A 609 -9.83 41.48 -22.72
C THR A 609 -9.08 41.54 -24.04
N LEU A 610 -8.37 40.45 -24.35
CA LEU A 610 -7.58 40.34 -25.59
C LEU A 610 -8.36 39.77 -26.76
N GLY A 611 -9.62 39.38 -26.55
CA GLY A 611 -10.45 38.73 -27.58
C GLY A 611 -9.79 37.46 -28.10
N ALA A 612 -9.22 36.66 -27.19
CA ALA A 612 -8.60 35.40 -27.57
C ALA A 612 -9.65 34.33 -27.84
N ASP A 613 -9.33 33.37 -28.70
CA ASP A 613 -10.23 32.27 -29.08
C ASP A 613 -10.36 31.25 -27.95
N LEU A 614 -9.30 31.09 -27.15
CA LEU A 614 -9.32 30.27 -25.95
C LEU A 614 -8.22 30.66 -24.97
N GLY A 615 -8.46 30.38 -23.68
CA GLY A 615 -7.48 30.38 -22.62
C GLY A 615 -7.20 28.93 -22.18
N VAL A 616 -5.95 28.65 -21.79
CA VAL A 616 -5.50 27.34 -21.25
C VAL A 616 -4.73 27.58 -19.97
N LEU A 617 -5.18 26.98 -18.86
CA LEU A 617 -4.42 26.89 -17.63
C LEU A 617 -3.82 25.48 -17.57
N VAL A 618 -2.49 25.38 -17.59
CA VAL A 618 -1.79 24.09 -17.42
C VAL A 618 -1.37 23.94 -15.97
N ASP A 619 -1.71 22.82 -15.36
CA ASP A 619 -1.29 22.54 -13.99
C ASP A 619 0.24 22.39 -13.90
N HIS A 620 0.77 22.66 -12.74
CA HIS A 620 2.21 22.72 -12.46
C HIS A 620 2.99 21.49 -12.94
N ASP A 621 2.38 20.29 -12.83
CA ASP A 621 2.97 19.01 -13.23
C ASP A 621 2.88 18.72 -14.74
N GLY A 622 2.04 19.45 -15.47
CA GLY A 622 1.81 19.24 -16.88
C GLY A 622 0.91 18.05 -17.22
N GLU A 623 0.26 17.45 -16.23
CA GLU A 623 -0.62 16.27 -16.44
C GLU A 623 -2.10 16.63 -16.58
N SER A 624 -2.52 17.83 -16.13
CA SER A 624 -3.89 18.30 -16.25
C SER A 624 -3.96 19.74 -16.73
N PHE A 625 -5.12 20.14 -17.28
CA PHE A 625 -5.36 21.49 -17.73
C PHE A 625 -6.84 21.87 -17.61
N ALA A 626 -7.10 23.14 -17.68
CA ALA A 626 -8.44 23.70 -17.83
C ALA A 626 -8.49 24.65 -19.01
N LEU A 627 -9.67 24.83 -19.61
CA LEU A 627 -9.90 25.76 -20.72
C LEU A 627 -10.79 26.93 -20.27
N VAL A 628 -10.63 28.05 -20.96
CA VAL A 628 -11.56 29.18 -20.94
C VAL A 628 -11.99 29.43 -22.36
N ASP A 629 -13.31 29.47 -22.62
CA ASP A 629 -13.82 29.76 -23.95
C ASP A 629 -13.77 31.25 -24.30
N ASP A 630 -14.04 31.59 -25.54
CA ASP A 630 -14.05 32.94 -26.08
C ASP A 630 -15.13 33.86 -25.46
N LEU A 631 -16.06 33.30 -24.66
CA LEU A 631 -17.01 34.03 -23.83
C LEU A 631 -16.57 34.13 -22.35
N GLY A 632 -15.37 33.67 -22.02
CA GLY A 632 -14.81 33.71 -20.68
C GLY A 632 -15.38 32.65 -19.72
N ARG A 633 -15.99 31.59 -20.19
CA ARG A 633 -16.51 30.52 -19.34
C ARG A 633 -15.46 29.45 -19.14
N VAL A 634 -15.26 29.07 -17.88
CA VAL A 634 -14.31 28.01 -17.49
C VAL A 634 -14.87 26.65 -17.86
N ILE A 635 -14.07 25.86 -18.54
CA ILE A 635 -14.35 24.48 -18.93
C ILE A 635 -13.32 23.59 -18.22
N ALA A 636 -13.75 22.93 -17.17
CA ALA A 636 -12.91 22.05 -16.35
C ALA A 636 -13.73 20.82 -15.87
N GLY A 637 -13.08 19.87 -15.25
CA GLY A 637 -13.76 18.71 -14.68
C GLY A 637 -14.49 17.88 -15.73
N ASN A 638 -15.63 17.34 -15.35
CA ASN A 638 -16.47 16.53 -16.20
C ASN A 638 -16.90 17.26 -17.52
N ARG A 639 -16.92 18.60 -17.47
CA ARG A 639 -17.27 19.39 -18.66
C ARG A 639 -16.14 19.37 -19.70
N LEU A 640 -14.89 19.42 -19.24
CA LEU A 640 -13.72 19.26 -20.10
C LEU A 640 -13.67 17.83 -20.69
N LEU A 641 -13.91 16.81 -19.85
CA LEU A 641 -13.99 15.43 -20.32
C LEU A 641 -15.06 15.25 -21.41
N ALA A 642 -16.27 15.77 -21.20
CA ALA A 642 -17.35 15.69 -22.16
C ALA A 642 -17.00 16.40 -23.49
N LEU A 643 -16.41 17.61 -23.40
CA LEU A 643 -15.99 18.40 -24.55
C LEU A 643 -14.94 17.66 -25.39
N VAL A 644 -13.87 17.20 -24.75
CA VAL A 644 -12.78 16.50 -25.45
C VAL A 644 -13.29 15.18 -26.04
N SER A 645 -14.11 14.43 -25.30
CA SER A 645 -14.72 13.19 -25.81
C SER A 645 -15.59 13.44 -27.05
N LEU A 646 -16.41 14.51 -27.06
CA LEU A 646 -17.23 14.90 -28.20
C LEU A 646 -16.36 15.22 -29.42
N MET A 647 -15.29 16.00 -29.23
CA MET A 647 -14.37 16.38 -30.31
C MET A 647 -13.64 15.17 -30.87
N VAL A 648 -13.16 14.26 -30.01
CA VAL A 648 -12.49 13.02 -30.43
C VAL A 648 -13.45 12.12 -31.21
N CYS A 649 -14.69 11.92 -30.77
CA CYS A 649 -15.67 11.09 -31.47
C CYS A 649 -16.03 11.66 -32.85
N ARG A 650 -16.03 12.99 -33.01
CA ARG A 650 -16.24 13.65 -34.32
C ARG A 650 -15.01 13.54 -35.22
N ALA A 651 -13.82 13.64 -34.67
CA ALA A 651 -12.56 13.51 -35.41
C ALA A 651 -12.26 12.06 -35.83
N VAL A 652 -12.69 11.08 -35.03
CA VAL A 652 -12.44 9.64 -35.22
C VAL A 652 -13.76 8.88 -35.11
N PRO A 653 -14.41 8.54 -36.22
CA PRO A 653 -15.65 7.75 -36.21
C PRO A 653 -15.47 6.41 -35.49
N GLY A 654 -16.38 6.07 -34.57
CA GLY A 654 -16.30 4.85 -33.80
C GLY A 654 -15.25 4.90 -32.66
N ALA A 655 -14.77 6.09 -32.29
CA ALA A 655 -13.77 6.26 -31.24
C ALA A 655 -14.16 5.56 -29.95
N ARG A 656 -13.24 4.85 -29.38
CA ARG A 656 -13.38 4.23 -28.06
C ARG A 656 -12.80 5.14 -26.99
N ILE A 657 -13.64 5.55 -26.04
CA ILE A 657 -13.31 6.51 -24.98
C ILE A 657 -13.28 5.81 -23.62
N ALA A 658 -12.17 5.92 -22.91
CA ALA A 658 -12.02 5.38 -21.57
C ALA A 658 -12.34 6.44 -20.50
N ILE A 659 -13.33 6.15 -19.64
CA ILE A 659 -13.76 7.07 -18.58
C ILE A 659 -13.87 6.36 -17.23
N PRO A 660 -13.57 7.03 -16.09
CA PRO A 660 -13.73 6.46 -14.76
C PRO A 660 -15.18 6.12 -14.43
N ILE A 661 -15.39 5.16 -13.53
CA ILE A 661 -16.74 4.81 -13.05
C ILE A 661 -17.43 5.99 -12.34
N THR A 662 -16.65 6.94 -11.81
CA THR A 662 -17.13 8.16 -11.15
C THR A 662 -17.68 9.22 -12.12
N THR A 663 -17.63 8.96 -13.43
CA THR A 663 -18.09 9.90 -14.47
C THR A 663 -19.61 9.86 -14.61
N PRO A 664 -20.29 11.04 -14.75
CA PRO A 664 -21.73 11.10 -15.04
C PRO A 664 -22.15 10.25 -16.23
N THR A 665 -23.27 9.56 -16.13
CA THR A 665 -23.82 8.68 -17.18
C THR A 665 -24.16 9.48 -18.45
N ALA A 666 -24.57 10.76 -18.28
CA ALA A 666 -24.86 11.66 -19.40
C ALA A 666 -23.68 11.81 -20.36
N ILE A 667 -22.44 11.75 -19.88
CA ILE A 667 -21.24 11.82 -20.71
C ILE A 667 -21.10 10.54 -21.55
N GLY A 668 -21.34 9.37 -20.95
CA GLY A 668 -21.36 8.11 -21.71
C GLY A 668 -22.41 8.13 -22.82
N ARG A 669 -23.63 8.58 -22.51
CA ARG A 669 -24.70 8.73 -23.52
C ARG A 669 -24.34 9.73 -24.62
N LEU A 670 -23.64 10.83 -24.28
CA LEU A 670 -23.14 11.78 -25.27
C LEU A 670 -22.19 11.08 -26.25
N ILE A 671 -21.20 10.34 -25.73
CA ILE A 671 -20.22 9.59 -26.54
C ILE A 671 -20.94 8.63 -27.49
N GLU A 672 -21.88 7.84 -26.97
CA GLU A 672 -22.66 6.87 -27.76
C GLU A 672 -23.55 7.55 -28.79
N SER A 673 -24.17 8.70 -28.48
CA SER A 673 -25.02 9.44 -29.37
C SER A 673 -24.30 9.99 -30.62
N VAL A 674 -23.00 10.17 -30.54
CA VAL A 674 -22.15 10.60 -31.65
C VAL A 674 -21.37 9.43 -32.29
N GLY A 675 -21.75 8.19 -31.97
CA GLY A 675 -21.20 6.98 -32.59
C GLY A 675 -19.90 6.49 -31.98
N GLY A 676 -19.52 7.00 -30.80
CA GLY A 676 -18.39 6.50 -30.05
C GLY A 676 -18.76 5.31 -29.13
N HIS A 677 -17.76 4.70 -28.53
CA HIS A 677 -17.90 3.59 -27.59
C HIS A 677 -17.26 3.93 -26.23
N VAL A 678 -17.94 3.56 -25.15
CA VAL A 678 -17.48 3.83 -23.79
C VAL A 678 -16.81 2.59 -23.19
N THR A 679 -15.62 2.76 -22.60
CA THR A 679 -14.99 1.78 -21.73
C THR A 679 -14.90 2.36 -20.34
N ARG A 680 -15.51 1.70 -19.34
CA ARG A 680 -15.43 2.10 -17.94
C ARG A 680 -14.14 1.58 -17.31
N THR A 681 -13.48 2.43 -16.52
CA THR A 681 -12.27 2.09 -15.77
C THR A 681 -12.47 2.35 -14.27
N LYS A 682 -11.60 1.78 -13.46
CA LYS A 682 -11.48 2.21 -12.06
C LYS A 682 -11.07 3.68 -11.99
N SER A 683 -11.35 4.30 -10.86
CA SER A 683 -11.08 5.73 -10.63
C SER A 683 -9.59 6.04 -10.37
N ASP A 684 -8.77 5.03 -10.09
CA ASP A 684 -7.35 5.22 -9.82
C ASP A 684 -6.54 5.50 -11.12
N ARG A 685 -5.53 6.36 -11.00
CA ARG A 685 -4.68 6.80 -12.12
C ARG A 685 -3.97 5.65 -12.85
N ARG A 686 -3.53 4.65 -12.08
CA ARG A 686 -2.78 3.49 -12.58
C ARG A 686 -3.62 2.63 -13.50
N SER A 687 -4.85 2.32 -13.10
CA SER A 687 -5.79 1.51 -13.91
C SER A 687 -6.08 2.16 -15.26
N MET A 688 -6.23 3.48 -15.31
CA MET A 688 -6.44 4.21 -16.57
C MET A 688 -5.21 4.12 -17.48
N MET A 689 -4.00 4.37 -16.95
CA MET A 689 -2.77 4.28 -17.73
C MET A 689 -2.47 2.84 -18.19
N ALA A 690 -2.71 1.85 -17.33
CA ALA A 690 -2.52 0.44 -17.66
C ALA A 690 -3.48 -0.01 -18.78
N LEU A 691 -4.73 0.44 -18.74
CA LEU A 691 -5.70 0.21 -19.83
C LEU A 691 -5.22 0.83 -21.14
N ALA A 692 -4.80 2.10 -21.11
CA ALA A 692 -4.30 2.83 -22.27
C ALA A 692 -3.01 2.20 -22.86
N ALA A 693 -2.16 1.62 -22.01
CA ALA A 693 -0.95 0.91 -22.47
C ALA A 693 -1.27 -0.45 -23.11
N LYS A 694 -2.31 -1.14 -22.63
CA LYS A 694 -2.70 -2.47 -23.08
C LYS A 694 -3.58 -2.43 -24.34
N GLU A 695 -4.54 -1.52 -24.40
CA GLU A 695 -5.57 -1.44 -25.43
C GLU A 695 -5.31 -0.24 -26.34
N ARG A 696 -4.65 -0.49 -27.47
CA ARG A 696 -4.22 0.55 -28.42
C ARG A 696 -5.35 1.17 -29.26
N ASP A 697 -6.55 0.61 -29.21
CA ASP A 697 -7.75 1.10 -29.89
C ASP A 697 -8.50 2.18 -29.11
N ILE A 698 -8.05 2.48 -27.89
CA ILE A 698 -8.56 3.62 -27.14
C ILE A 698 -8.07 4.91 -27.79
N ALA A 699 -8.99 5.73 -28.25
CA ALA A 699 -8.68 7.01 -28.89
C ALA A 699 -8.38 8.10 -27.85
N TYR A 700 -9.08 8.08 -26.72
CA TYR A 700 -8.93 9.04 -25.62
C TYR A 700 -9.32 8.40 -24.29
N GLY A 701 -8.61 8.77 -23.24
CA GLY A 701 -8.93 8.46 -21.87
C GLY A 701 -8.78 9.67 -20.96
N SER A 702 -9.49 9.67 -19.84
CA SER A 702 -9.34 10.73 -18.84
C SER A 702 -9.29 10.14 -17.43
N GLY A 703 -8.33 10.59 -16.62
CA GLY A 703 -8.24 10.24 -15.22
C GLY A 703 -9.35 10.86 -14.36
N PHE A 704 -9.37 10.50 -13.08
CA PHE A 704 -10.36 10.99 -12.11
C PHE A 704 -10.35 12.52 -11.95
N LYS A 705 -9.15 13.13 -12.02
CA LYS A 705 -8.98 14.60 -11.97
C LYS A 705 -9.00 15.24 -13.36
N GLN A 706 -9.55 14.52 -14.34
CA GLN A 706 -9.66 14.90 -15.75
C GLN A 706 -8.28 15.09 -16.41
N GLU A 707 -7.33 14.29 -15.99
CA GLU A 707 -6.04 14.19 -16.65
C GLU A 707 -6.20 13.45 -17.97
N PRO A 708 -5.81 14.06 -19.12
CA PRO A 708 -6.02 13.46 -20.44
C PRO A 708 -4.96 12.43 -20.78
N ILE A 709 -5.38 11.35 -21.46
CA ILE A 709 -4.51 10.39 -22.13
C ILE A 709 -4.92 10.28 -23.59
N PHE A 710 -3.96 10.42 -24.50
CA PHE A 710 -4.08 10.08 -25.89
C PHE A 710 -3.09 8.96 -26.20
N PRO A 711 -3.54 7.69 -26.21
CA PRO A 711 -2.63 6.54 -26.41
C PRO A 711 -1.91 6.53 -27.76
N GLU A 712 -2.44 7.24 -28.76
CA GLU A 712 -1.74 7.47 -30.04
C GLU A 712 -0.39 8.16 -29.85
N PHE A 713 -0.23 9.00 -28.83
CA PHE A 713 1.01 9.67 -28.49
C PHE A 713 1.73 8.96 -27.35
N GLN A 714 1.09 8.86 -26.17
CA GLN A 714 1.61 8.05 -25.06
C GLN A 714 0.50 7.53 -24.14
N PRO A 715 0.69 6.36 -23.49
CA PRO A 715 -0.32 5.75 -22.64
C PRO A 715 -0.36 6.33 -21.23
N ALA A 716 0.07 7.57 -21.06
CA ALA A 716 0.16 8.26 -19.77
C ALA A 716 -0.47 9.65 -19.86
N PHE A 717 -0.74 10.25 -18.71
CA PHE A 717 -1.32 11.59 -18.64
C PHE A 717 -0.39 12.62 -19.23
N ASP A 718 -0.92 13.40 -20.18
CA ASP A 718 -0.16 14.43 -20.90
C ASP A 718 -1.06 15.59 -21.32
N ALA A 719 -1.08 16.62 -20.46
CA ALA A 719 -1.81 17.85 -20.76
C ALA A 719 -1.12 18.68 -21.86
N LEU A 720 0.20 18.51 -22.04
CA LEU A 720 0.97 19.27 -23.02
C LEU A 720 0.59 18.86 -24.43
N TYR A 721 0.50 17.55 -24.68
CA TYR A 721 -0.03 17.02 -25.93
C TYR A 721 -1.52 17.32 -26.10
N ALA A 722 -2.29 17.09 -25.04
CA ALA A 722 -3.75 17.21 -25.08
C ALA A 722 -4.23 18.64 -25.40
N MET A 723 -3.58 19.68 -24.85
CA MET A 723 -3.96 21.06 -25.17
C MET A 723 -3.77 21.40 -26.65
N VAL A 724 -2.71 20.90 -27.26
CA VAL A 724 -2.44 21.13 -28.70
C VAL A 724 -3.38 20.29 -29.54
N LYS A 725 -3.69 19.05 -29.11
CA LYS A 725 -4.66 18.20 -29.79
C LYS A 725 -6.08 18.78 -29.77
N VAL A 726 -6.46 19.42 -28.67
CA VAL A 726 -7.74 20.17 -28.59
C VAL A 726 -7.76 21.34 -29.56
N MET A 727 -6.67 22.12 -29.67
CA MET A 727 -6.56 23.19 -30.67
C MET A 727 -6.66 22.66 -32.10
N GLU A 728 -5.99 21.52 -32.39
CA GLU A 728 -6.08 20.87 -33.70
C GLU A 728 -7.52 20.46 -34.04
N MET A 729 -8.20 19.79 -33.09
CA MET A 729 -9.59 19.37 -33.29
C MET A 729 -10.53 20.56 -33.41
N LEU A 730 -10.34 21.64 -32.67
CA LEU A 730 -11.10 22.86 -32.76
C LEU A 730 -10.93 23.53 -34.11
N ALA A 731 -9.70 23.56 -34.67
CA ALA A 731 -9.39 24.03 -35.99
C ALA A 731 -10.08 23.22 -37.11
N GLN A 732 -10.18 21.90 -36.91
CA GLN A 732 -10.86 21.00 -37.83
C GLN A 732 -12.40 21.17 -37.82
N GLU A 733 -12.97 21.42 -36.66
CA GLU A 733 -14.39 21.68 -36.46
C GLU A 733 -14.83 23.00 -37.11
N GLY A 734 -13.95 23.99 -37.17
CA GLY A 734 -14.26 25.32 -37.71
C GLY A 734 -15.33 26.08 -36.92
N ARG A 735 -15.57 25.67 -35.68
CA ARG A 735 -16.55 26.24 -34.74
C ARG A 735 -15.82 26.91 -33.59
N LYS A 736 -16.47 27.88 -32.95
CA LYS A 736 -15.95 28.47 -31.71
C LYS A 736 -16.08 27.53 -30.53
N LEU A 737 -15.19 27.69 -29.55
CA LEU A 737 -15.14 26.81 -28.37
C LEU A 737 -16.45 26.90 -27.56
N HIS A 738 -17.04 28.11 -27.44
CA HIS A 738 -18.30 28.29 -26.73
C HIS A 738 -19.45 27.51 -27.38
N GLU A 739 -19.50 27.42 -28.72
CA GLU A 739 -20.58 26.71 -29.43
C GLU A 739 -20.54 25.20 -29.18
N LEU A 740 -19.31 24.63 -29.06
CA LEU A 740 -19.13 23.24 -28.68
C LEU A 740 -19.50 23.02 -27.21
N ASN A 741 -19.11 23.94 -26.36
CA ASN A 741 -19.45 23.91 -24.94
C ASN A 741 -20.96 23.98 -24.70
N ASP A 742 -21.70 24.81 -25.47
CA ASP A 742 -23.15 24.93 -25.37
C ASP A 742 -23.89 23.70 -25.93
N SER A 743 -23.25 22.92 -26.79
CA SER A 743 -23.83 21.67 -27.30
C SER A 743 -23.77 20.51 -26.31
N LEU A 744 -23.06 20.65 -25.20
CA LEU A 744 -22.94 19.59 -24.21
C LEU A 744 -24.24 19.44 -23.39
N PRO A 745 -24.64 18.22 -23.04
CA PRO A 745 -25.81 17.99 -22.21
C PRO A 745 -25.59 18.56 -20.79
N HIS A 746 -26.71 18.79 -20.14
CA HIS A 746 -26.70 19.06 -18.69
C HIS A 746 -26.78 17.74 -17.92
N TRP A 747 -26.15 17.70 -16.75
CA TRP A 747 -26.25 16.60 -15.80
C TRP A 747 -26.39 17.15 -14.38
N PHE A 748 -27.08 16.40 -13.53
CA PHE A 748 -27.30 16.73 -12.15
C PHE A 748 -26.44 15.77 -11.29
N PHE A 749 -25.20 16.19 -11.02
CA PHE A 749 -24.18 15.35 -10.41
C PHE A 749 -23.66 16.03 -9.13
N ARG A 750 -23.48 15.20 -8.09
CA ARG A 750 -22.96 15.63 -6.79
C ARG A 750 -21.84 14.72 -6.35
N HIS A 751 -20.91 15.31 -5.62
CA HIS A 751 -19.82 14.57 -4.96
C HIS A 751 -19.59 15.15 -3.58
N ARG A 752 -19.37 14.29 -2.59
CA ARG A 752 -18.95 14.66 -1.25
C ARG A 752 -18.01 13.62 -0.67
N ALA A 753 -16.88 14.08 -0.10
CA ALA A 753 -16.01 13.28 0.73
C ALA A 753 -16.47 13.37 2.18
N LEU A 754 -16.65 12.22 2.83
CA LEU A 754 -17.05 12.10 4.22
C LEU A 754 -15.89 11.59 5.05
N PRO A 755 -15.59 12.19 6.21
CA PRO A 755 -14.63 11.62 7.15
C PRO A 755 -15.09 10.20 7.54
N CYS A 756 -14.19 9.24 7.40
CA CYS A 756 -14.43 7.85 7.76
C CYS A 756 -13.10 7.26 8.25
N PRO A 757 -13.00 6.93 9.54
CA PRO A 757 -11.81 6.28 10.07
C PRO A 757 -11.46 5.03 9.28
N TRP A 758 -10.17 4.73 9.16
CA TRP A 758 -9.69 3.56 8.40
C TRP A 758 -10.37 2.27 8.85
N GLU A 759 -10.59 2.15 10.15
CA GLU A 759 -11.19 0.99 10.81
C GLU A 759 -12.67 0.77 10.43
N ARG A 760 -13.38 1.85 10.08
CA ARG A 760 -14.81 1.79 9.74
C ARG A 760 -15.08 1.61 8.25
N LYS A 761 -14.10 1.81 7.37
CA LYS A 761 -14.32 1.73 5.91
C LYS A 761 -14.88 0.37 5.46
N GLY A 762 -14.31 -0.73 5.96
CA GLY A 762 -14.78 -2.08 5.62
C GLY A 762 -16.21 -2.35 6.08
N GLU A 763 -16.57 -1.90 7.29
CA GLU A 763 -17.92 -2.00 7.84
C GLU A 763 -18.92 -1.18 7.02
N VAL A 764 -18.58 0.08 6.70
CA VAL A 764 -19.41 0.95 5.85
C VAL A 764 -19.68 0.28 4.50
N MET A 765 -18.64 -0.21 3.83
CA MET A 765 -18.80 -0.84 2.52
C MET A 765 -19.67 -2.11 2.58
N ARG A 766 -19.45 -2.97 3.57
CA ARG A 766 -20.26 -4.16 3.77
C ARG A 766 -21.73 -3.81 4.02
N THR A 767 -22.00 -2.84 4.91
CA THR A 767 -23.37 -2.46 5.26
C THR A 767 -24.10 -1.86 4.06
N ILE A 768 -23.45 -0.97 3.30
CA ILE A 768 -24.04 -0.41 2.07
C ILE A 768 -24.32 -1.53 1.05
N ALA A 769 -23.40 -2.48 0.87
CA ALA A 769 -23.63 -3.62 -0.02
C ALA A 769 -24.87 -4.44 0.38
N ASN A 770 -25.04 -4.68 1.69
CA ASN A 770 -26.16 -5.45 2.22
C ASN A 770 -27.49 -4.67 2.14
N ASP A 771 -27.48 -3.37 2.48
CA ASP A 771 -28.68 -2.52 2.46
C ASP A 771 -29.31 -2.46 1.05
N TYR A 772 -28.50 -2.63 0.01
CA TYR A 772 -28.94 -2.57 -1.39
C TYR A 772 -28.85 -3.89 -2.14
N ALA A 773 -28.68 -5.03 -1.45
CA ALA A 773 -28.54 -6.36 -2.09
C ALA A 773 -29.70 -6.75 -3.03
N GLY A 774 -30.91 -6.16 -2.84
CA GLY A 774 -32.08 -6.34 -3.73
C GLY A 774 -32.15 -5.38 -4.93
N SER A 775 -31.17 -4.45 -5.08
CA SER A 775 -31.13 -3.45 -6.14
C SER A 775 -30.14 -3.87 -7.23
N GLU A 776 -30.11 -3.16 -8.35
CA GLU A 776 -29.09 -3.32 -9.36
C GLU A 776 -27.77 -2.70 -8.87
N VAL A 777 -26.88 -3.54 -8.37
CA VAL A 777 -25.60 -3.15 -7.76
C VAL A 777 -24.43 -3.55 -8.65
N GLU A 778 -23.55 -2.61 -8.96
CA GLU A 778 -22.30 -2.83 -9.66
C GLU A 778 -21.12 -2.69 -8.66
N MET A 779 -20.36 -3.77 -8.48
CA MET A 779 -19.16 -3.83 -7.60
C MET A 779 -17.91 -3.96 -8.49
N PHE A 780 -17.49 -2.85 -9.07
CA PHE A 780 -16.31 -2.80 -9.95
C PHE A 780 -15.17 -1.98 -9.31
N ASP A 781 -15.50 -0.76 -8.84
CA ASP A 781 -14.62 0.14 -8.10
C ASP A 781 -15.51 0.92 -7.14
N GLY A 782 -15.60 0.49 -5.88
CA GLY A 782 -16.64 0.91 -4.96
C GLY A 782 -17.97 0.20 -5.22
N ILE A 783 -19.03 0.67 -4.57
CA ILE A 783 -20.40 0.16 -4.67
C ILE A 783 -21.25 1.19 -5.40
N ARG A 784 -21.61 0.89 -6.65
CA ARG A 784 -22.53 1.68 -7.43
C ARG A 784 -23.90 1.04 -7.42
N VAL A 785 -24.91 1.82 -7.05
CA VAL A 785 -26.29 1.38 -6.94
C VAL A 785 -27.15 2.20 -7.89
N ASN A 786 -27.92 1.54 -8.75
CA ASN A 786 -28.98 2.16 -9.51
C ASN A 786 -30.24 2.25 -8.65
N ALA A 787 -30.74 3.45 -8.42
CA ALA A 787 -31.90 3.75 -7.58
C ALA A 787 -32.96 4.57 -8.33
N ASN A 788 -34.15 4.66 -7.76
CA ASN A 788 -35.21 5.50 -8.35
C ASN A 788 -34.76 6.97 -8.40
N GLY A 789 -34.71 7.53 -9.62
CA GLY A 789 -34.29 8.90 -9.88
C GLY A 789 -32.83 9.08 -10.23
N GLY A 790 -32.02 8.01 -10.32
CA GLY A 790 -30.61 8.09 -10.72
C GLY A 790 -29.74 6.96 -10.17
N TRP A 791 -28.50 7.26 -9.85
CA TRP A 791 -27.57 6.32 -9.22
C TRP A 791 -26.68 7.02 -8.20
N PHE A 792 -26.13 6.25 -7.28
CA PHE A 792 -25.03 6.70 -6.42
C PHE A 792 -23.88 5.69 -6.42
N LEU A 793 -22.70 6.18 -6.04
CA LEU A 793 -21.48 5.38 -5.87
C LEU A 793 -20.84 5.73 -4.54
N VAL A 794 -20.53 4.71 -3.75
CA VAL A 794 -19.73 4.82 -2.52
C VAL A 794 -18.36 4.25 -2.79
N LEU A 795 -17.31 5.06 -2.63
CA LEU A 795 -15.94 4.72 -2.95
C LEU A 795 -15.01 5.11 -1.79
N PRO A 796 -14.37 4.15 -1.11
CA PRO A 796 -13.38 4.46 -0.08
C PRO A 796 -12.18 5.20 -0.69
N ASP A 797 -11.73 6.26 -0.01
CA ASP A 797 -10.51 6.95 -0.40
C ASP A 797 -9.28 6.08 -0.09
N ALA A 798 -8.34 6.01 -1.04
CA ALA A 798 -7.14 5.18 -0.91
C ALA A 798 -6.05 5.84 -0.05
N SER A 799 -6.07 7.16 0.10
CA SER A 799 -5.02 7.96 0.73
C SER A 799 -5.46 8.61 2.04
N ASP A 800 -6.75 8.92 2.17
CA ASP A 800 -7.30 9.68 3.29
C ASP A 800 -8.31 8.85 4.11
N PRO A 801 -8.50 9.11 5.41
CA PRO A 801 -9.54 8.50 6.23
C PRO A 801 -10.92 9.07 5.86
N ALA A 802 -11.34 8.79 4.63
CA ALA A 802 -12.57 9.29 4.04
C ALA A 802 -13.23 8.26 3.12
N VAL A 803 -14.52 8.46 2.86
CA VAL A 803 -15.30 7.77 1.84
C VAL A 803 -15.90 8.82 0.92
N ASN A 804 -15.69 8.65 -0.38
CA ASN A 804 -16.26 9.51 -1.41
C ASN A 804 -17.63 8.99 -1.83
N VAL A 805 -18.64 9.87 -1.83
CA VAL A 805 -19.99 9.56 -2.30
C VAL A 805 -20.29 10.42 -3.52
N TYR A 806 -20.66 9.75 -4.60
CA TYR A 806 -21.08 10.37 -5.86
C TYR A 806 -22.54 10.06 -6.08
N ALA A 807 -23.32 11.02 -6.59
CA ALA A 807 -24.70 10.81 -6.98
C ALA A 807 -25.02 11.56 -8.28
N GLU A 808 -25.75 10.91 -9.19
CA GLU A 808 -26.34 11.53 -10.37
C GLU A 808 -27.86 11.31 -10.33
N GLY A 809 -28.61 12.40 -10.48
CA GLY A 809 -30.07 12.39 -10.50
C GLY A 809 -30.63 12.78 -11.86
N ASN A 810 -31.96 12.60 -12.02
CA ASN A 810 -32.69 13.14 -13.15
C ASN A 810 -32.99 14.65 -12.99
N SER A 811 -32.89 15.15 -11.76
CA SER A 811 -33.00 16.57 -11.39
C SER A 811 -31.97 16.92 -10.30
N ASN A 812 -31.87 18.22 -9.96
CA ASN A 812 -31.04 18.64 -8.81
C ASN A 812 -31.56 18.02 -7.52
N GLU A 813 -32.88 18.01 -7.33
CA GLU A 813 -33.55 17.47 -6.15
C GLU A 813 -33.28 15.96 -6.00
N ASP A 814 -33.31 15.21 -7.10
CA ASP A 814 -32.98 13.77 -7.09
C ASP A 814 -31.51 13.52 -6.71
N ALA A 815 -30.59 14.29 -7.31
CA ALA A 815 -29.16 14.16 -7.02
C ALA A 815 -28.86 14.50 -5.54
N ASP A 816 -29.47 15.57 -5.01
CA ASP A 816 -29.30 16.01 -3.63
C ASP A 816 -29.93 15.00 -2.65
N ARG A 817 -31.09 14.43 -2.96
CA ARG A 817 -31.75 13.39 -2.17
C ARG A 817 -30.91 12.12 -2.13
N LEU A 818 -30.50 11.59 -3.29
CA LEU A 818 -29.66 10.37 -3.37
C LEU A 818 -28.36 10.53 -2.60
N LEU A 819 -27.70 11.68 -2.73
CA LEU A 819 -26.49 11.99 -1.97
C LEU A 819 -26.79 12.05 -0.46
N GLY A 820 -27.85 12.77 -0.06
CA GLY A 820 -28.24 12.97 1.34
C GLY A 820 -28.57 11.67 2.06
N ASP A 821 -29.37 10.79 1.43
CA ASP A 821 -29.77 9.50 1.98
C ASP A 821 -28.54 8.63 2.30
N VAL A 822 -27.59 8.56 1.38
CA VAL A 822 -26.36 7.79 1.56
C VAL A 822 -25.43 8.41 2.59
N ILE A 823 -25.31 9.75 2.61
CA ILE A 823 -24.51 10.47 3.60
C ILE A 823 -25.04 10.17 5.01
N HIS A 824 -26.34 10.34 5.27
CA HIS A 824 -26.94 10.06 6.57
C HIS A 824 -26.70 8.62 7.00
N ARG A 825 -26.78 7.68 6.07
CA ARG A 825 -26.51 6.27 6.36
C ARG A 825 -25.04 6.04 6.77
N ILE A 826 -24.08 6.64 6.06
CA ILE A 826 -22.66 6.52 6.37
C ILE A 826 -22.33 7.22 7.70
N GLU A 827 -22.84 8.42 7.93
CA GLU A 827 -22.63 9.15 9.19
C GLU A 827 -23.13 8.35 10.39
N ALA A 828 -24.32 7.74 10.30
CA ALA A 828 -24.86 6.87 11.35
C ALA A 828 -23.98 5.63 11.62
N LEU A 829 -23.29 5.10 10.60
CA LEU A 829 -22.36 3.97 10.74
C LEU A 829 -21.01 4.38 11.32
N VAL A 830 -20.57 5.61 11.10
CA VAL A 830 -19.28 6.11 11.60
C VAL A 830 -19.39 6.60 13.04
N GLU A 831 -20.53 7.18 13.44
CA GLU A 831 -20.79 7.70 14.79
C GLU A 831 -21.21 6.61 15.78
N GLY A 832 -21.82 5.52 15.33
CA GLY A 832 -22.24 4.37 16.14
C GLY A 832 -21.19 3.29 16.21
#